data_7d12fc818b38ed433f786ae14941c2ab
#
_entry.id   7d12fc818b38ed433f786ae14941c2ab
#
_cell.length_a   1.000
_cell.length_b   1.000
_cell.length_c   1.000
_cell.angle_alpha   90.00
_cell.angle_beta   90.00
_cell.angle_gamma   90.00
#
_symmetry.space_group_name_H-M   'P 1'
#
loop_
_entity.id
_entity.type
_entity.pdbx_description
1 polymer ?
#
loop_
_entity_poly.entity_id
_entity_poly.type
_entity_poly.pdbx_seq_one_letter_code
_entity_poly.pdbx_strand_id
1 'polypeptide(L)'
;MLLALLVLTSLLPAAMLFWRGDSLGFLYCIPSAICAVIVVTMLLYSQKHQIRYVAKLGEETENAQLAALGKLPFGLCILDQAGVIVQMNPYFQEDIMEGADLFGRNLYEIIPFNPSAPEQDICWQQRYYKVSSFPFHDGETPLNVYLWTDVTDYETLRQQYENTQPCVMLLVVDNYEDLIQNAKESERLEASFAIERLLEDFISGTNGIIRRLKNDRFIAILEEQHVSQLIEGKFKILDDARTISVNERNTITFSIGVGHGGLTLAESEHYAIQCLDMALGRGGDQAAVKTENGYRFFGGVSKGVEKKSRAKARIIAGAIQELITDSQQVFLMGHRFGDLDSIGGCCGLAGAIRLMGIPVYVVVDPKKNLSQQLIELVEDEIGGELFLTPEQALESMTDETLLIIADTHNKDILESPELYHASKRVVVIDHHRKNVNFVDNAVVFHHEPYASSACEMIAELLQYFKLEEPVDSVYADCLLSGIMLDTKNFVMRTGVRTFEAAAYLRKIGADTVRVKNLFSGSLSAYKSRTEIVASAEISDVYAIAIAPPDTTDVRLVAPQAADELLNISKVEAAFVLYEANDMISISARSYGRINVQVIMEALGGGGHQSMAATQLTGCSITEAKERLLQAIAETQN
;
A
#
# COMPACT_ATOMS: atom_id res chain seq x y z
N MET A 1 76.19 20.40 -20.22
CA MET A 1 76.83 21.53 -19.54
C MET A 1 78.25 21.19 -19.14
N LEU A 2 78.56 20.12 -18.41
CA LEU A 2 79.92 19.72 -17.99
C LEU A 2 80.88 19.45 -19.19
N LEU A 3 80.47 18.78 -20.25
CA LEU A 3 81.23 18.50 -21.45
C LEU A 3 81.56 19.75 -22.29
N ALA A 4 80.62 20.70 -22.36
CA ALA A 4 80.82 22.01 -22.99
C ALA A 4 81.89 22.82 -22.23
N LEU A 5 81.83 22.71 -20.89
CA LEU A 5 82.84 23.34 -20.03
C LEU A 5 84.27 22.72 -20.24
N LEU A 6 84.32 21.40 -20.39
CA LEU A 6 85.59 20.65 -20.67
C LEU A 6 86.19 21.00 -22.05
N VAL A 7 85.31 21.14 -23.06
CA VAL A 7 85.73 21.60 -24.39
C VAL A 7 86.26 23.05 -24.35
N LEU A 8 85.58 23.93 -23.62
CA LEU A 8 85.92 25.33 -23.44
C LEU A 8 87.30 25.46 -22.69
N THR A 9 87.47 24.66 -21.62
CA THR A 9 88.71 24.63 -20.83
C THR A 9 89.88 24.05 -21.56
N SER A 10 89.71 23.15 -22.55
CA SER A 10 90.79 22.63 -23.39
C SER A 10 91.13 23.55 -24.55
N LEU A 11 90.20 24.33 -25.06
CA LEU A 11 90.43 25.31 -26.14
C LEU A 11 91.05 26.63 -25.66
N LEU A 12 90.76 27.05 -24.43
CA LEU A 12 91.32 28.28 -23.86
C LEU A 12 92.85 28.32 -23.73
N PRO A 13 93.50 27.28 -23.19
CA PRO A 13 95.00 27.23 -23.15
C PRO A 13 95.62 27.15 -24.54
N ALA A 14 95.03 26.43 -25.47
CA ALA A 14 95.51 26.30 -26.84
C ALA A 14 95.42 27.65 -27.60
N ALA A 15 94.33 28.40 -27.40
CA ALA A 15 94.16 29.75 -27.96
C ALA A 15 95.10 30.77 -27.36
N MET A 16 95.42 30.70 -26.05
CA MET A 16 96.41 31.55 -25.39
C MET A 16 97.82 31.31 -25.87
N LEU A 17 98.25 30.07 -26.09
CA LEU A 17 99.56 29.71 -26.64
C LEU A 17 99.71 30.14 -28.09
N PHE A 18 98.64 30.03 -28.88
CA PHE A 18 98.62 30.50 -30.26
C PHE A 18 98.78 32.03 -30.36
N TRP A 19 98.13 32.79 -29.47
CA TRP A 19 98.18 34.26 -29.46
C TRP A 19 99.59 34.80 -29.04
N ARG A 20 100.38 33.96 -28.32
CA ARG A 20 101.75 34.29 -27.96
C ARG A 20 102.80 34.02 -29.05
N GLY A 21 102.37 33.49 -30.20
CA GLY A 21 103.29 33.19 -31.33
C GLY A 21 104.23 32.00 -31.13
N ASP A 22 103.91 31.15 -30.18
CA ASP A 22 104.76 29.98 -29.84
C ASP A 22 104.38 28.79 -30.74
N SER A 23 105.43 28.21 -31.44
CA SER A 23 105.25 27.08 -32.36
C SER A 23 104.62 25.83 -31.67
N LEU A 24 104.75 25.70 -30.36
CA LEU A 24 104.11 24.68 -29.54
C LEU A 24 102.59 24.87 -29.47
N GLY A 25 102.06 26.11 -29.61
CA GLY A 25 100.59 26.37 -29.64
C GLY A 25 99.88 25.70 -30.81
N PHE A 26 100.55 25.62 -31.98
CA PHE A 26 100.03 24.91 -33.15
C PHE A 26 99.90 23.40 -32.93
N LEU A 27 100.81 22.83 -32.16
CA LEU A 27 100.83 21.39 -31.87
C LEU A 27 99.70 20.95 -30.98
N TYR A 28 99.19 21.84 -30.14
CA TYR A 28 98.01 21.58 -29.22
C TYR A 28 96.70 22.03 -29.80
N CYS A 29 96.65 23.01 -30.70
CA CYS A 29 95.40 23.50 -31.31
C CYS A 29 94.71 22.45 -32.19
N ILE A 30 95.46 21.70 -32.96
CA ILE A 30 94.91 20.68 -33.89
C ILE A 30 94.30 19.51 -33.12
N PRO A 31 94.93 18.89 -32.14
CA PRO A 31 94.34 17.80 -31.37
C PRO A 31 93.11 18.27 -30.54
N SER A 32 93.16 19.46 -29.94
CA SER A 32 92.05 19.98 -29.18
C SER A 32 90.83 20.32 -30.05
N ALA A 33 91.04 20.85 -31.27
CA ALA A 33 89.98 21.07 -32.24
C ALA A 33 89.37 19.73 -32.71
N ILE A 34 90.23 18.72 -32.95
CA ILE A 34 89.77 17.37 -33.31
C ILE A 34 88.95 16.75 -32.16
N CYS A 35 89.40 16.86 -30.91
CA CYS A 35 88.68 16.40 -29.73
C CYS A 35 87.32 17.14 -29.56
N ALA A 36 87.29 18.45 -29.78
CA ALA A 36 86.10 19.23 -29.74
C ALA A 36 85.07 18.78 -30.79
N VAL A 37 85.50 18.55 -32.01
CA VAL A 37 84.64 18.04 -33.10
C VAL A 37 84.15 16.61 -32.79
N ILE A 38 85.03 15.74 -32.24
CA ILE A 38 84.58 14.39 -31.84
C ILE A 38 83.57 14.46 -30.72
N VAL A 39 83.73 15.30 -29.71
CA VAL A 39 82.80 15.47 -28.61
C VAL A 39 81.51 16.04 -29.11
N VAL A 40 81.49 17.06 -29.96
CA VAL A 40 80.31 17.63 -30.55
C VAL A 40 79.56 16.61 -31.42
N THR A 41 80.30 15.85 -32.24
CA THR A 41 79.64 14.80 -33.06
C THR A 41 79.12 13.67 -32.22
N MET A 42 79.80 13.25 -31.13
CA MET A 42 79.28 12.28 -30.18
C MET A 42 78.03 12.79 -29.46
N LEU A 43 77.97 14.07 -29.05
CA LEU A 43 76.84 14.67 -28.44
C LEU A 43 75.63 14.74 -29.37
N LEU A 44 75.83 15.18 -30.60
CA LEU A 44 74.79 15.23 -31.62
C LEU A 44 74.27 13.82 -31.99
N TYR A 45 75.17 12.84 -32.05
CA TYR A 45 74.81 11.46 -32.28
C TYR A 45 74.05 10.89 -31.12
N SER A 46 74.47 11.15 -29.87
CA SER A 46 73.75 10.73 -28.66
C SER A 46 72.36 11.37 -28.55
N GLN A 47 72.26 12.68 -28.82
CA GLN A 47 70.92 13.37 -28.84
C GLN A 47 70.05 12.78 -29.93
N LYS A 48 70.56 12.58 -31.13
CA LYS A 48 69.76 11.99 -32.21
C LYS A 48 69.33 10.55 -31.90
N HIS A 49 70.19 9.79 -31.23
CA HIS A 49 69.87 8.43 -30.79
C HIS A 49 68.85 8.44 -29.68
N GLN A 50 68.96 9.34 -28.70
CA GLN A 50 67.95 9.51 -27.64
C GLN A 50 66.56 9.93 -28.18
N ILE A 51 66.52 10.91 -29.08
CA ILE A 51 65.30 11.34 -29.73
C ILE A 51 64.65 10.18 -30.49
N ARG A 52 65.39 9.42 -31.26
CA ARG A 52 64.92 8.23 -31.99
C ARG A 52 64.45 7.14 -31.04
N TYR A 53 65.16 6.91 -29.94
CA TYR A 53 64.77 5.92 -28.93
C TYR A 53 63.49 6.31 -28.25
N VAL A 54 63.30 7.57 -27.82
CA VAL A 54 62.10 8.06 -27.20
C VAL A 54 60.90 8.03 -28.18
N ALA A 55 61.12 8.42 -29.44
CA ALA A 55 60.10 8.34 -30.48
C ALA A 55 59.65 6.88 -30.72
N LYS A 56 60.65 5.94 -30.85
CA LYS A 56 60.30 4.52 -30.98
C LYS A 56 59.63 3.93 -29.75
N LEU A 57 60.05 4.32 -28.56
CA LEU A 57 59.40 3.89 -27.32
C LEU A 57 57.97 4.44 -27.23
N GLY A 58 57.74 5.68 -27.70
CA GLY A 58 56.39 6.27 -27.80
C GLY A 58 55.50 5.48 -28.74
N GLU A 59 56.00 5.17 -29.95
CA GLU A 59 55.27 4.37 -30.93
C GLU A 59 54.98 2.93 -30.45
N GLU A 60 55.97 2.28 -29.80
CA GLU A 60 55.79 0.94 -29.22
C GLU A 60 54.80 0.97 -28.03
N THR A 61 54.81 2.04 -27.22
CA THR A 61 53.88 2.23 -26.11
C THR A 61 52.45 2.48 -26.62
N GLU A 62 52.30 3.33 -27.63
CA GLU A 62 51.00 3.60 -28.29
C GLU A 62 50.42 2.34 -28.93
N ASN A 63 51.24 1.58 -29.65
CA ASN A 63 50.84 0.30 -30.24
C ASN A 63 50.46 -0.74 -29.16
N ALA A 64 51.20 -0.78 -28.04
CA ALA A 64 50.89 -1.66 -26.91
C ALA A 64 49.56 -1.25 -26.21
N GLN A 65 49.30 0.05 -26.06
CA GLN A 65 48.04 0.56 -25.54
C GLN A 65 46.85 0.20 -26.45
N LEU A 66 47.00 0.42 -27.77
CA LEU A 66 45.96 0.06 -28.74
C LEU A 66 45.73 -1.45 -28.79
N ALA A 67 46.77 -2.26 -28.74
CA ALA A 67 46.64 -3.71 -28.66
C ALA A 67 46.01 -4.20 -27.35
N ALA A 68 46.27 -3.52 -26.23
CA ALA A 68 45.66 -3.81 -24.96
C ALA A 68 44.14 -3.45 -24.97
N LEU A 69 43.81 -2.27 -25.48
CA LEU A 69 42.41 -1.85 -25.65
C LEU A 69 41.61 -2.81 -26.54
N GLY A 70 42.25 -3.39 -27.57
CA GLY A 70 41.62 -4.39 -28.43
C GLY A 70 41.38 -5.75 -27.79
N LYS A 71 42.00 -6.06 -26.64
CA LYS A 71 41.83 -7.33 -25.90
C LYS A 71 40.96 -7.21 -24.64
N LEU A 72 40.47 -6.01 -24.35
CA LEU A 72 39.62 -5.81 -23.18
C LEU A 72 38.25 -6.46 -23.39
N PRO A 73 37.71 -7.17 -22.39
CA PRO A 73 36.42 -7.86 -22.49
C PRO A 73 35.25 -6.90 -22.24
N PHE A 74 35.31 -5.71 -22.82
CA PHE A 74 34.23 -4.72 -22.80
C PHE A 74 34.25 -3.85 -24.06
N GLY A 75 33.08 -3.35 -24.46
CA GLY A 75 32.96 -2.45 -25.60
C GLY A 75 33.40 -1.04 -25.23
N LEU A 76 34.23 -0.46 -26.06
CA LEU A 76 34.63 0.95 -25.97
C LEU A 76 34.23 1.64 -27.25
N CYS A 77 33.49 2.73 -27.11
CA CYS A 77 33.05 3.57 -28.21
C CYS A 77 33.24 5.05 -27.85
N ILE A 78 33.88 5.80 -28.74
CA ILE A 78 34.10 7.25 -28.61
C ILE A 78 33.21 7.97 -29.63
N LEU A 79 32.42 8.88 -29.12
CA LEU A 79 31.50 9.68 -29.94
C LEU A 79 31.89 11.16 -29.91
N ASP A 80 31.57 11.86 -30.98
CA ASP A 80 31.58 13.31 -31.01
C ASP A 80 30.33 13.90 -30.36
N GLN A 81 30.18 15.23 -30.32
CA GLN A 81 29.01 15.92 -29.76
C GLN A 81 27.70 15.58 -30.45
N ALA A 82 27.75 15.23 -31.73
CA ALA A 82 26.57 14.87 -32.51
C ALA A 82 26.17 13.38 -32.34
N GLY A 83 26.97 12.61 -31.58
CA GLY A 83 26.73 11.17 -31.39
C GLY A 83 27.35 10.30 -32.51
N VAL A 84 28.21 10.86 -33.35
CA VAL A 84 28.86 10.13 -34.43
C VAL A 84 30.07 9.36 -33.87
N ILE A 85 30.17 8.10 -34.26
CA ILE A 85 31.27 7.20 -33.84
C ILE A 85 32.59 7.64 -34.45
N VAL A 86 33.52 8.09 -33.61
CA VAL A 86 34.87 8.49 -33.97
C VAL A 86 35.83 7.32 -33.83
N GLN A 87 35.66 6.49 -32.81
CA GLN A 87 36.49 5.32 -32.56
C GLN A 87 35.74 4.25 -31.81
N MET A 88 36.04 2.99 -32.04
CA MET A 88 35.53 1.84 -31.31
C MET A 88 36.58 0.75 -31.24
N ASN A 89 36.51 -0.09 -30.20
CA ASN A 89 37.37 -1.25 -30.08
C ASN A 89 36.78 -2.48 -30.80
N PRO A 90 37.58 -3.52 -31.08
CA PRO A 90 37.07 -4.73 -31.73
C PRO A 90 35.91 -5.41 -30.98
N TYR A 91 35.95 -5.44 -29.66
CA TYR A 91 34.84 -6.01 -28.87
C TYR A 91 33.51 -5.29 -29.11
N PHE A 92 33.49 -3.96 -29.18
CA PHE A 92 32.28 -3.22 -29.49
C PHE A 92 31.78 -3.55 -30.89
N GLN A 93 32.69 -3.63 -31.87
CA GLN A 93 32.34 -3.90 -33.26
C GLN A 93 31.87 -5.34 -33.48
N GLU A 94 32.63 -6.33 -32.97
CA GLU A 94 32.41 -7.75 -33.26
C GLU A 94 31.32 -8.37 -32.34
N ASP A 95 31.40 -8.11 -31.02
CA ASP A 95 30.57 -8.76 -30.02
C ASP A 95 29.24 -8.02 -29.73
N ILE A 96 29.24 -6.66 -29.78
CA ILE A 96 28.05 -5.88 -29.49
C ILE A 96 27.28 -5.54 -30.77
N MET A 97 27.98 -5.22 -31.85
CA MET A 97 27.39 -4.76 -33.11
C MET A 97 27.49 -5.82 -34.24
N GLU A 98 27.78 -7.07 -33.90
CA GLU A 98 27.82 -8.21 -34.84
C GLU A 98 28.70 -7.99 -36.10
N GLY A 99 29.80 -7.26 -35.95
CA GLY A 99 30.73 -7.00 -37.05
C GLY A 99 30.31 -5.85 -37.98
N ALA A 100 29.29 -5.08 -37.63
CA ALA A 100 28.88 -3.95 -38.44
C ALA A 100 29.91 -2.83 -38.46
N ASP A 101 30.20 -2.30 -39.63
CA ASP A 101 31.03 -1.10 -39.77
C ASP A 101 30.19 0.14 -39.50
N LEU A 102 30.39 0.72 -38.33
CA LEU A 102 29.62 1.86 -37.82
C LEU A 102 30.45 3.15 -37.78
N PHE A 103 31.69 3.13 -38.25
CA PHE A 103 32.52 4.33 -38.27
C PHE A 103 31.82 5.48 -39.02
N GLY A 104 31.74 6.63 -38.39
CA GLY A 104 31.06 7.80 -38.95
C GLY A 104 29.53 7.77 -38.94
N ARG A 105 28.88 6.78 -38.29
CA ARG A 105 27.44 6.73 -38.10
C ARG A 105 27.05 7.26 -36.71
N ASN A 106 25.83 7.77 -36.60
CA ASN A 106 25.28 8.23 -35.32
C ASN A 106 24.79 7.05 -34.50
N LEU A 107 25.40 6.81 -33.33
CA LEU A 107 25.05 5.69 -32.45
C LEU A 107 23.68 5.85 -31.81
N TYR A 108 23.23 7.08 -31.54
CA TYR A 108 21.93 7.36 -30.93
C TYR A 108 20.73 7.00 -31.83
N GLU A 109 20.96 6.95 -33.16
CA GLU A 109 19.96 6.50 -34.12
C GLU A 109 19.87 4.96 -34.20
N ILE A 110 20.91 4.27 -33.76
CA ILE A 110 21.02 2.81 -33.85
C ILE A 110 20.54 2.16 -32.55
N ILE A 111 21.02 2.66 -31.41
CA ILE A 111 20.68 2.17 -30.09
C ILE A 111 20.02 3.31 -29.29
N PRO A 112 18.76 3.15 -28.85
CA PRO A 112 18.10 4.17 -28.05
C PRO A 112 18.66 4.14 -26.62
N PHE A 113 19.46 5.15 -26.25
CA PHE A 113 19.92 5.37 -24.87
C PHE A 113 20.04 6.87 -24.57
N ASN A 114 20.12 7.21 -23.29
CA ASN A 114 20.20 8.61 -22.86
C ASN A 114 21.65 9.09 -22.87
N PRO A 115 22.06 10.01 -23.78
CA PRO A 115 23.43 10.48 -23.87
C PRO A 115 23.92 11.23 -22.61
N SER A 116 23.00 11.80 -21.82
CA SER A 116 23.32 12.60 -20.64
C SER A 116 23.39 11.79 -19.35
N ALA A 117 23.03 10.51 -19.38
CA ALA A 117 23.10 9.65 -18.22
C ALA A 117 24.57 9.21 -18.00
N PRO A 118 25.14 9.40 -16.79
CA PRO A 118 26.51 8.96 -16.49
C PRO A 118 26.62 7.44 -16.51
N GLU A 119 25.54 6.75 -16.17
CA GLU A 119 25.45 5.30 -16.17
C GLU A 119 24.01 4.87 -16.47
N GLN A 120 23.82 3.82 -17.27
CA GLN A 120 22.51 3.26 -17.60
C GLN A 120 22.61 1.79 -18.01
N ASP A 121 21.53 1.04 -17.78
CA ASP A 121 21.39 -0.34 -18.23
C ASP A 121 20.61 -0.38 -19.54
N ILE A 122 21.12 -1.10 -20.53
CA ILE A 122 20.56 -1.20 -21.87
C ILE A 122 20.37 -2.67 -22.24
N CYS A 123 19.20 -3.04 -22.69
CA CYS A 123 18.96 -4.32 -23.33
C CYS A 123 19.12 -4.15 -24.86
N TRP A 124 20.12 -4.82 -25.42
CA TRP A 124 20.40 -4.82 -26.85
C TRP A 124 20.61 -6.23 -27.37
N GLN A 125 19.89 -6.63 -28.41
CA GLN A 125 19.98 -7.97 -29.01
C GLN A 125 19.89 -9.12 -27.99
N GLN A 126 18.95 -9.03 -27.05
CA GLN A 126 18.73 -10.00 -25.96
C GLN A 126 19.90 -10.12 -24.95
N ARG A 127 20.83 -9.19 -24.95
CA ARG A 127 21.87 -9.07 -23.95
C ARG A 127 21.70 -7.79 -23.14
N TYR A 128 22.14 -7.83 -21.91
CA TYR A 128 22.11 -6.69 -21.00
C TYR A 128 23.49 -6.06 -20.90
N TYR A 129 23.56 -4.76 -21.15
CA TYR A 129 24.79 -4.00 -21.08
C TYR A 129 24.65 -2.87 -20.08
N LYS A 130 25.68 -2.73 -19.23
CA LYS A 130 25.86 -1.56 -18.40
C LYS A 130 26.72 -0.57 -19.15
N VAL A 131 26.16 0.60 -19.46
CA VAL A 131 26.83 1.63 -20.26
C VAL A 131 27.18 2.79 -19.36
N SER A 132 28.46 3.08 -19.24
CA SER A 132 28.99 4.23 -18.49
C SER A 132 29.55 5.26 -19.45
N SER A 133 29.23 6.55 -19.24
CA SER A 133 29.69 7.65 -20.07
C SER A 133 30.70 8.52 -19.34
N PHE A 134 31.79 8.85 -20.05
CA PHE A 134 32.87 9.71 -19.55
C PHE A 134 33.11 10.84 -20.56
N PRO A 135 32.77 12.11 -20.22
CA PRO A 135 33.12 13.23 -21.08
C PRO A 135 34.61 13.48 -21.07
N PHE A 136 35.23 13.57 -22.27
CA PHE A 136 36.64 13.83 -22.44
C PHE A 136 36.83 15.18 -23.15
N HIS A 137 37.64 16.05 -22.56
CA HIS A 137 37.94 17.38 -23.06
C HIS A 137 39.47 17.48 -23.21
N ASP A 138 39.98 17.25 -24.42
CA ASP A 138 41.36 17.53 -24.75
C ASP A 138 41.40 18.25 -26.11
N GLY A 139 41.58 19.59 -26.06
CA GLY A 139 41.61 20.41 -27.24
C GLY A 139 40.28 21.03 -27.67
N GLU A 140 40.12 21.33 -28.97
CA GLU A 140 39.00 22.11 -29.51
C GLU A 140 37.70 21.32 -29.68
N THR A 141 37.74 19.99 -29.63
CA THR A 141 36.54 19.13 -29.82
C THR A 141 36.28 18.26 -28.61
N PRO A 142 35.20 18.48 -27.86
CA PRO A 142 34.82 17.59 -26.78
C PRO A 142 34.31 16.24 -27.33
N LEU A 143 34.76 15.16 -26.72
CA LEU A 143 34.40 13.78 -27.04
C LEU A 143 33.71 13.11 -25.85
N ASN A 144 32.87 12.13 -26.11
CA ASN A 144 32.25 11.29 -25.08
C ASN A 144 32.74 9.84 -25.25
N VAL A 145 33.29 9.28 -24.20
CA VAL A 145 33.75 7.89 -24.17
C VAL A 145 32.67 7.05 -23.49
N TYR A 146 32.18 6.03 -24.18
CA TYR A 146 31.19 5.08 -23.65
C TYR A 146 31.85 3.72 -23.44
N LEU A 147 31.70 3.22 -22.24
CA LEU A 147 32.12 1.89 -21.84
C LEU A 147 30.93 0.97 -21.74
N TRP A 148 30.93 -0.14 -22.47
CA TRP A 148 29.89 -1.13 -22.54
C TRP A 148 30.34 -2.42 -21.88
N THR A 149 29.78 -2.74 -20.72
CA THR A 149 30.07 -3.97 -19.99
C THR A 149 28.90 -4.94 -20.16
N ASP A 150 29.17 -6.13 -20.69
CA ASP A 150 28.18 -7.19 -20.76
C ASP A 150 27.87 -7.69 -19.35
N VAL A 151 26.64 -7.52 -18.91
CA VAL A 151 26.13 -7.94 -17.59
C VAL A 151 25.02 -8.98 -17.74
N THR A 152 24.91 -9.60 -18.90
CA THR A 152 23.83 -10.54 -19.24
C THR A 152 23.75 -11.70 -18.26
N ASP A 153 24.87 -12.32 -17.95
CA ASP A 153 24.93 -13.45 -17.00
C ASP A 153 24.49 -13.00 -15.59
N TYR A 154 24.93 -11.81 -15.16
CA TYR A 154 24.54 -11.25 -13.87
C TYR A 154 23.03 -10.95 -13.82
N GLU A 155 22.50 -10.27 -14.83
CA GLU A 155 21.06 -9.93 -14.88
C GLU A 155 20.19 -11.18 -15.00
N THR A 156 20.62 -12.16 -15.80
CA THR A 156 19.92 -13.44 -15.92
C THR A 156 19.91 -14.19 -14.58
N LEU A 157 21.05 -14.24 -13.89
CA LEU A 157 21.15 -14.87 -12.57
C LEU A 157 20.32 -14.10 -11.53
N ARG A 158 20.33 -12.77 -11.57
CA ARG A 158 19.52 -11.91 -10.70
C ARG A 158 18.04 -12.18 -10.91
N GLN A 159 17.57 -12.20 -12.16
CA GLN A 159 16.18 -12.50 -12.49
C GLN A 159 15.79 -13.92 -12.07
N GLN A 160 16.66 -14.90 -12.29
CA GLN A 160 16.40 -16.26 -11.82
C GLN A 160 16.32 -16.32 -10.30
N TYR A 161 17.22 -15.66 -9.60
CA TYR A 161 17.22 -15.59 -8.13
C TYR A 161 15.91 -14.93 -7.62
N GLU A 162 15.51 -13.78 -8.16
CA GLU A 162 14.28 -13.09 -7.80
C GLU A 162 13.06 -13.95 -8.08
N ASN A 163 12.99 -14.60 -9.24
CA ASN A 163 11.86 -15.44 -9.65
C ASN A 163 11.72 -16.73 -8.85
N THR A 164 12.82 -17.29 -8.36
CA THR A 164 12.84 -18.55 -7.59
C THR A 164 12.85 -18.34 -6.09
N GLN A 165 12.77 -17.11 -5.60
CA GLN A 165 12.66 -16.85 -4.16
C GLN A 165 11.41 -17.54 -3.58
N PRO A 166 11.56 -18.23 -2.44
CA PRO A 166 10.44 -18.94 -1.85
C PRO A 166 9.50 -17.98 -1.12
N CYS A 167 8.24 -18.06 -1.46
CA CYS A 167 7.12 -17.34 -0.85
C CYS A 167 6.27 -18.28 -0.04
N VAL A 168 5.71 -17.79 1.06
CA VAL A 168 4.80 -18.55 1.92
C VAL A 168 3.38 -18.06 1.70
N MET A 169 2.45 -18.99 1.48
CA MET A 169 1.03 -18.71 1.37
C MET A 169 0.26 -19.54 2.39
N LEU A 170 -0.54 -18.87 3.21
CA LEU A 170 -1.46 -19.49 4.16
C LEU A 170 -2.88 -19.39 3.62
N LEU A 171 -3.60 -20.50 3.62
CA LEU A 171 -4.99 -20.57 3.18
C LEU A 171 -5.85 -21.09 4.33
N VAL A 172 -7.00 -20.47 4.51
CA VAL A 172 -8.02 -20.89 5.47
C VAL A 172 -9.35 -21.05 4.74
N VAL A 173 -10.02 -22.17 4.98
CA VAL A 173 -11.42 -22.34 4.56
C VAL A 173 -12.30 -21.58 5.53
N ASP A 174 -12.99 -20.57 5.04
CA ASP A 174 -13.87 -19.75 5.88
C ASP A 174 -15.06 -20.59 6.38
N ASN A 175 -15.42 -20.39 7.66
CA ASN A 175 -16.59 -21.03 8.28
C ASN A 175 -16.63 -22.56 8.19
N TYR A 176 -15.47 -23.22 8.09
CA TYR A 176 -15.36 -24.68 7.92
C TYR A 176 -16.13 -25.46 8.99
N GLU A 177 -16.04 -25.07 10.27
CA GLU A 177 -16.74 -25.76 11.37
C GLU A 177 -18.24 -25.64 11.23
N ASP A 178 -18.77 -24.45 10.90
CA ASP A 178 -20.20 -24.21 10.72
C ASP A 178 -20.76 -24.99 9.51
N LEU A 179 -19.95 -25.07 8.43
CA LEU A 179 -20.31 -25.82 7.22
C LEU A 179 -20.42 -27.32 7.53
N ILE A 180 -19.50 -27.85 8.34
CA ILE A 180 -19.44 -29.28 8.65
C ILE A 180 -20.42 -29.68 9.75
N GLN A 181 -20.69 -28.85 10.75
CA GLN A 181 -21.62 -29.18 11.83
C GLN A 181 -23.03 -29.44 11.33
N ASN A 182 -23.47 -28.73 10.31
CA ASN A 182 -24.81 -28.81 9.76
C ASN A 182 -24.93 -29.73 8.52
N ALA A 183 -23.84 -30.35 8.07
CA ALA A 183 -23.82 -31.22 6.88
C ALA A 183 -23.86 -32.71 7.24
N LYS A 184 -24.46 -33.53 6.38
CA LYS A 184 -24.40 -34.98 6.48
C LYS A 184 -22.98 -35.50 6.27
N GLU A 185 -22.66 -36.68 6.77
CA GLU A 185 -21.30 -37.23 6.68
C GLU A 185 -20.82 -37.40 5.22
N SER A 186 -21.72 -37.77 4.30
CA SER A 186 -21.40 -37.83 2.86
C SER A 186 -21.06 -36.46 2.27
N GLU A 187 -21.82 -35.42 2.62
CA GLU A 187 -21.60 -34.03 2.15
C GLU A 187 -20.28 -33.46 2.69
N ARG A 188 -19.91 -33.83 3.92
CA ARG A 188 -18.61 -33.46 4.52
C ARG A 188 -17.43 -34.06 3.76
N LEU A 189 -17.53 -35.33 3.42
CA LEU A 189 -16.49 -36.05 2.66
C LEU A 189 -16.36 -35.45 1.25
N GLU A 190 -17.47 -35.25 0.56
CA GLU A 190 -17.48 -34.65 -0.78
C GLU A 190 -16.85 -33.25 -0.78
N ALA A 191 -17.21 -32.41 0.19
CA ALA A 191 -16.63 -31.08 0.33
C ALA A 191 -15.13 -31.13 0.62
N SER A 192 -14.68 -32.02 1.52
CA SER A 192 -13.26 -32.19 1.83
C SER A 192 -12.46 -32.63 0.60
N PHE A 193 -12.97 -33.61 -0.16
CA PHE A 193 -12.35 -34.04 -1.42
C PHE A 193 -12.32 -32.93 -2.47
N ALA A 194 -13.40 -32.16 -2.60
CA ALA A 194 -13.46 -31.05 -3.55
C ALA A 194 -12.44 -29.95 -3.20
N ILE A 195 -12.28 -29.62 -1.92
CA ILE A 195 -11.27 -28.67 -1.43
C ILE A 195 -9.85 -29.19 -1.75
N GLU A 196 -9.56 -30.44 -1.40
CA GLU A 196 -8.25 -31.04 -1.64
C GLU A 196 -7.91 -31.06 -3.12
N ARG A 197 -8.85 -31.46 -3.97
CA ARG A 197 -8.69 -31.45 -5.41
C ARG A 197 -8.43 -30.05 -5.97
N LEU A 198 -9.22 -29.06 -5.55
CA LEU A 198 -9.01 -27.67 -5.96
C LEU A 198 -7.59 -27.17 -5.60
N LEU A 199 -7.12 -27.50 -4.39
CA LEU A 199 -5.80 -27.09 -3.92
C LEU A 199 -4.67 -27.87 -4.63
N GLU A 200 -4.88 -29.15 -4.95
CA GLU A 200 -3.95 -29.94 -5.77
C GLU A 200 -3.86 -29.40 -7.20
N ASP A 201 -5.00 -29.12 -7.81
CA ASP A 201 -5.06 -28.52 -9.16
C ASP A 201 -4.38 -27.15 -9.18
N PHE A 202 -4.61 -26.33 -8.15
CA PHE A 202 -3.99 -25.02 -7.98
C PHE A 202 -2.46 -25.09 -7.90
N ILE A 203 -1.92 -26.05 -7.12
CA ILE A 203 -0.46 -26.16 -6.94
C ILE A 203 0.22 -26.89 -8.10
N SER A 204 -0.50 -27.76 -8.83
CA SER A 204 0.07 -28.61 -9.88
C SER A 204 0.70 -27.83 -11.04
N GLY A 205 0.26 -26.59 -11.26
CA GLY A 205 0.82 -25.68 -12.27
C GLY A 205 2.06 -24.91 -11.80
N THR A 206 2.55 -25.20 -10.60
CA THR A 206 3.68 -24.49 -9.98
C THR A 206 4.78 -25.48 -9.58
N ASN A 207 5.98 -24.97 -9.23
CA ASN A 207 7.04 -25.76 -8.61
C ASN A 207 6.86 -25.88 -7.08
N GLY A 208 5.72 -25.47 -6.56
CA GLY A 208 5.44 -25.34 -5.13
C GLY A 208 4.97 -26.63 -4.48
N ILE A 209 4.81 -26.56 -3.19
CA ILE A 209 4.22 -27.60 -2.36
C ILE A 209 3.07 -27.04 -1.55
N ILE A 210 2.03 -27.85 -1.31
CA ILE A 210 0.96 -27.52 -0.37
C ILE A 210 0.84 -28.63 0.68
N ARG A 211 0.56 -28.22 1.94
CA ARG A 211 0.34 -29.16 3.05
C ARG A 211 -0.82 -28.68 3.92
N ARG A 212 -1.61 -29.62 4.39
CA ARG A 212 -2.68 -29.39 5.34
C ARG A 212 -2.10 -29.27 6.75
N LEU A 213 -2.36 -28.16 7.45
CA LEU A 213 -1.96 -27.92 8.84
C LEU A 213 -3.05 -28.34 9.82
N LYS A 214 -4.29 -28.01 9.51
CA LYS A 214 -5.52 -28.36 10.27
C LYS A 214 -6.63 -28.65 9.29
N ASN A 215 -7.81 -29.02 9.80
CA ASN A 215 -8.96 -29.35 8.94
C ASN A 215 -9.33 -28.21 8.01
N ASP A 216 -9.16 -26.98 8.44
CA ASP A 216 -9.54 -25.74 7.76
C ASP A 216 -8.33 -24.94 7.22
N ARG A 217 -7.08 -25.37 7.49
CA ARG A 217 -5.88 -24.56 7.24
C ARG A 217 -4.85 -25.31 6.42
N PHE A 218 -4.28 -24.62 5.46
CA PHE A 218 -3.24 -25.11 4.55
C PHE A 218 -2.09 -24.12 4.48
N ILE A 219 -0.89 -24.64 4.25
CA ILE A 219 0.30 -23.86 3.92
C ILE A 219 0.80 -24.29 2.55
N ALA A 220 1.11 -23.33 1.70
CA ALA A 220 1.80 -23.56 0.46
C ALA A 220 3.11 -22.77 0.43
N ILE A 221 4.14 -23.35 -0.17
CA ILE A 221 5.41 -22.69 -0.47
C ILE A 221 5.55 -22.70 -1.98
N LEU A 222 5.68 -21.52 -2.57
CA LEU A 222 5.72 -21.25 -4.00
C LEU A 222 6.95 -20.40 -4.33
N GLU A 223 7.35 -20.40 -5.59
CA GLU A 223 8.33 -19.44 -6.10
C GLU A 223 7.67 -18.10 -6.43
N GLU A 224 8.42 -17.00 -6.30
CA GLU A 224 7.95 -15.62 -6.52
C GLU A 224 7.28 -15.43 -7.89
N GLN A 225 7.81 -16.06 -8.96
CA GLN A 225 7.20 -16.00 -10.29
C GLN A 225 5.74 -16.47 -10.32
N HIS A 226 5.39 -17.48 -9.52
CA HIS A 226 4.02 -17.97 -9.45
C HIS A 226 3.13 -17.06 -8.61
N VAL A 227 3.66 -16.44 -7.55
CA VAL A 227 2.94 -15.42 -6.78
C VAL A 227 2.61 -14.21 -7.65
N SER A 228 3.54 -13.76 -8.48
CA SER A 228 3.32 -12.68 -9.46
C SER A 228 2.19 -13.03 -10.44
N GLN A 229 2.16 -14.27 -10.96
CA GLN A 229 1.08 -14.77 -11.83
C GLN A 229 -0.28 -14.80 -11.11
N LEU A 230 -0.30 -15.19 -9.82
CA LEU A 230 -1.53 -15.17 -9.02
C LEU A 230 -2.07 -13.75 -8.81
N ILE A 231 -1.18 -12.78 -8.61
CA ILE A 231 -1.52 -11.36 -8.48
C ILE A 231 -2.14 -10.83 -9.78
N GLU A 232 -1.52 -11.13 -10.94
CA GLU A 232 -2.04 -10.76 -12.25
C GLU A 232 -3.39 -11.41 -12.54
N GLY A 233 -3.53 -12.70 -12.20
CA GLY A 233 -4.78 -13.47 -12.31
C GLY A 233 -5.82 -13.16 -11.22
N LYS A 234 -5.56 -12.14 -10.36
CA LYS A 234 -6.47 -11.71 -9.28
C LYS A 234 -6.93 -12.83 -8.36
N PHE A 235 -6.10 -13.84 -8.14
CA PHE A 235 -6.39 -15.00 -7.30
C PHE A 235 -7.68 -15.74 -7.70
N LYS A 236 -7.76 -16.19 -8.94
CA LYS A 236 -8.91 -16.92 -9.49
C LYS A 236 -9.38 -18.09 -8.62
N ILE A 237 -8.49 -18.70 -7.84
CA ILE A 237 -8.81 -19.77 -6.88
C ILE A 237 -9.96 -19.38 -5.92
N LEU A 238 -10.13 -18.09 -5.61
CA LEU A 238 -11.24 -17.60 -4.78
C LEU A 238 -12.59 -17.81 -5.48
N ASP A 239 -12.64 -17.56 -6.80
CA ASP A 239 -13.86 -17.76 -7.59
C ASP A 239 -14.13 -19.25 -7.78
N ASP A 240 -13.09 -20.05 -8.04
CA ASP A 240 -13.20 -21.50 -8.19
C ASP A 240 -13.68 -22.15 -6.88
N ALA A 241 -13.24 -21.67 -5.70
CA ALA A 241 -13.71 -22.16 -4.41
C ALA A 241 -15.21 -21.93 -4.21
N ARG A 242 -15.75 -20.78 -4.63
CA ARG A 242 -17.18 -20.45 -4.54
C ARG A 242 -18.06 -21.39 -5.38
N THR A 243 -17.51 -22.11 -6.32
CA THR A 243 -18.25 -23.14 -7.08
C THR A 243 -18.47 -24.43 -6.29
N ILE A 244 -17.70 -24.66 -5.22
CA ILE A 244 -17.83 -25.82 -4.34
C ILE A 244 -18.96 -25.56 -3.34
N SER A 245 -20.00 -26.40 -3.37
CA SER A 245 -21.15 -26.33 -2.49
C SER A 245 -21.14 -27.48 -1.48
N VAL A 246 -21.36 -27.18 -0.20
CA VAL A 246 -21.44 -28.21 0.87
C VAL A 246 -22.89 -28.73 1.00
N ASN A 247 -23.83 -27.89 0.67
CA ASN A 247 -25.26 -28.20 0.53
C ASN A 247 -25.85 -27.13 -0.41
N GLU A 248 -27.11 -27.27 -0.83
CA GLU A 248 -27.73 -26.35 -1.81
C GLU A 248 -27.68 -24.85 -1.44
N ARG A 249 -27.21 -24.51 -0.23
CA ARG A 249 -27.25 -23.13 0.31
C ARG A 249 -25.90 -22.54 0.68
N ASN A 250 -24.88 -23.39 0.89
CA ASN A 250 -23.59 -22.94 1.44
C ASN A 250 -22.45 -23.26 0.49
N THR A 251 -21.73 -22.23 0.04
CA THR A 251 -20.53 -22.34 -0.79
C THR A 251 -19.26 -22.17 0.07
N ILE A 252 -18.17 -22.74 -0.42
CA ILE A 252 -16.86 -22.63 0.24
C ILE A 252 -16.20 -21.34 -0.19
N THR A 253 -15.59 -20.65 0.76
CA THR A 253 -14.73 -19.49 0.51
C THR A 253 -13.36 -19.68 1.16
N PHE A 254 -12.34 -19.03 0.60
CA PHE A 254 -10.99 -19.02 1.14
C PHE A 254 -10.57 -17.64 1.59
N SER A 255 -9.89 -17.59 2.72
CA SER A 255 -9.04 -16.45 3.09
C SER A 255 -7.58 -16.84 2.90
N ILE A 256 -6.84 -16.00 2.15
CA ILE A 256 -5.46 -16.27 1.74
C ILE A 256 -4.57 -15.13 2.21
N GLY A 257 -3.48 -15.49 2.90
CA GLY A 257 -2.39 -14.56 3.22
C GLY A 257 -1.12 -14.95 2.48
N VAL A 258 -0.53 -14.01 1.75
CA VAL A 258 0.70 -14.22 0.98
C VAL A 258 1.82 -13.37 1.56
N GLY A 259 2.87 -14.04 2.00
CA GLY A 259 4.12 -13.42 2.43
C GLY A 259 5.22 -13.70 1.43
N HIS A 260 5.72 -12.64 0.81
CA HIS A 260 6.83 -12.66 -0.14
C HIS A 260 7.79 -11.49 0.14
N GLY A 261 8.97 -11.51 -0.49
CA GLY A 261 10.00 -10.49 -0.30
C GLY A 261 10.67 -10.52 1.08
N GLY A 262 10.44 -11.54 1.90
CA GLY A 262 11.17 -11.75 3.16
C GLY A 262 12.60 -12.24 2.90
N LEU A 263 13.55 -11.78 3.72
CA LEU A 263 14.95 -12.24 3.65
C LEU A 263 15.10 -13.72 4.06
N THR A 264 14.11 -14.25 4.79
CA THR A 264 14.07 -15.64 5.25
C THR A 264 12.66 -16.20 5.10
N LEU A 265 12.55 -17.54 5.03
CA LEU A 265 11.25 -18.23 5.04
C LEU A 265 10.40 -17.89 6.28
N ALA A 266 11.04 -17.75 7.44
CA ALA A 266 10.36 -17.37 8.69
C ALA A 266 9.76 -15.96 8.61
N GLU A 267 10.44 -15.04 7.97
CA GLU A 267 9.92 -13.69 7.73
C GLU A 267 8.78 -13.70 6.71
N SER A 268 8.90 -14.46 5.63
CA SER A 268 7.81 -14.66 4.67
C SER A 268 6.58 -15.33 5.32
N GLU A 269 6.77 -16.30 6.22
CA GLU A 269 5.68 -16.88 7.00
C GLU A 269 5.01 -15.83 7.90
N HIS A 270 5.80 -15.01 8.61
CA HIS A 270 5.26 -13.92 9.43
C HIS A 270 4.43 -12.94 8.59
N TYR A 271 4.90 -12.56 7.41
CA TYR A 271 4.13 -11.74 6.48
C TYR A 271 2.85 -12.43 6.00
N ALA A 272 2.90 -13.74 5.72
CA ALA A 272 1.72 -14.50 5.34
C ALA A 272 0.67 -14.54 6.47
N ILE A 273 1.10 -14.67 7.74
CA ILE A 273 0.22 -14.61 8.91
C ILE A 273 -0.44 -13.24 9.01
N GLN A 274 0.32 -12.15 8.90
CA GLN A 274 -0.22 -10.78 8.92
C GLN A 274 -1.23 -10.56 7.79
N CYS A 275 -0.90 -11.01 6.57
CA CYS A 275 -1.79 -10.92 5.42
C CYS A 275 -3.08 -11.72 5.64
N LEU A 276 -2.98 -12.94 6.17
CA LEU A 276 -4.13 -13.77 6.47
C LEU A 276 -5.04 -13.12 7.53
N ASP A 277 -4.45 -12.57 8.60
CA ASP A 277 -5.19 -11.85 9.64
C ASP A 277 -5.90 -10.61 9.06
N MET A 278 -5.27 -9.94 8.12
CA MET A 278 -5.89 -8.82 7.40
C MET A 278 -7.04 -9.30 6.51
N ALA A 279 -6.89 -10.40 5.77
CA ALA A 279 -7.95 -10.97 4.93
C ALA A 279 -9.15 -11.40 5.78
N LEU A 280 -8.91 -12.12 6.87
CA LEU A 280 -9.95 -12.55 7.82
C LEU A 280 -10.62 -11.36 8.51
N GLY A 281 -9.83 -10.37 8.95
CA GLY A 281 -10.32 -9.16 9.59
C GLY A 281 -11.12 -8.24 8.65
N ARG A 282 -11.06 -8.45 7.35
CA ARG A 282 -11.87 -7.75 6.33
C ARG A 282 -13.12 -8.53 5.91
N GLY A 283 -13.38 -9.67 6.55
CA GLY A 283 -14.56 -10.47 6.31
C GLY A 283 -14.32 -11.77 5.52
N GLY A 284 -13.09 -12.18 5.31
CA GLY A 284 -12.74 -13.39 4.56
C GLY A 284 -13.06 -13.31 3.07
N ASP A 285 -13.05 -14.48 2.40
CA ASP A 285 -13.30 -14.61 0.95
C ASP A 285 -12.38 -13.72 0.10
N GLN A 286 -11.13 -13.58 0.50
CA GLN A 286 -10.17 -12.71 -0.17
C GLN A 286 -8.73 -13.15 0.06
N ALA A 287 -7.85 -12.74 -0.86
CA ALA A 287 -6.42 -12.83 -0.69
C ALA A 287 -5.84 -11.47 -0.30
N ALA A 288 -4.91 -11.46 0.64
CA ALA A 288 -4.10 -10.32 1.00
C ALA A 288 -2.63 -10.62 0.70
N VAL A 289 -1.96 -9.66 0.08
CA VAL A 289 -0.55 -9.73 -0.31
C VAL A 289 0.17 -8.53 0.27
N LYS A 290 1.30 -8.74 0.94
CA LYS A 290 2.13 -7.65 1.44
C LYS A 290 2.82 -6.93 0.28
N THR A 291 2.92 -5.62 0.38
CA THR A 291 3.67 -4.77 -0.56
C THR A 291 4.56 -3.81 0.23
N GLU A 292 5.49 -3.13 -0.41
CA GLU A 292 6.34 -2.11 0.23
C GLU A 292 5.52 -1.01 0.92
N ASN A 293 4.37 -0.64 0.35
CA ASN A 293 3.50 0.44 0.83
C ASN A 293 2.26 -0.05 1.61
N GLY A 294 2.24 -1.31 2.07
CA GLY A 294 1.09 -1.85 2.82
C GLY A 294 0.61 -3.19 2.30
N TYR A 295 -0.69 -3.31 2.01
CA TYR A 295 -1.31 -4.56 1.57
C TYR A 295 -2.16 -4.34 0.32
N ARG A 296 -2.13 -5.31 -0.61
CA ARG A 296 -3.09 -5.41 -1.72
C ARG A 296 -4.09 -6.52 -1.42
N PHE A 297 -5.36 -6.27 -1.77
CA PHE A 297 -6.45 -7.21 -1.53
C PHE A 297 -7.11 -7.61 -2.86
N PHE A 298 -7.52 -8.89 -2.94
CA PHE A 298 -8.16 -9.49 -4.10
C PHE A 298 -9.37 -10.29 -3.63
N GLY A 299 -10.50 -10.24 -4.32
CA GLY A 299 -11.75 -10.90 -3.93
C GLY A 299 -12.60 -10.04 -2.99
N GLY A 300 -13.24 -10.65 -1.99
CA GLY A 300 -14.14 -9.96 -1.04
C GLY A 300 -15.52 -9.65 -1.63
N VAL A 301 -15.98 -10.49 -2.56
CA VAL A 301 -17.26 -10.30 -3.30
C VAL A 301 -18.44 -10.97 -2.57
N SER A 302 -18.20 -12.05 -1.81
CA SER A 302 -19.27 -12.76 -1.13
C SER A 302 -19.76 -11.99 0.11
N LYS A 303 -21.06 -12.09 0.38
CA LYS A 303 -21.60 -11.72 1.70
C LYS A 303 -21.10 -12.77 2.68
N GLY A 304 -20.19 -12.38 3.58
CA GLY A 304 -19.66 -13.26 4.61
C GLY A 304 -20.78 -13.93 5.42
N VAL A 305 -20.56 -15.16 5.81
CA VAL A 305 -21.52 -15.89 6.65
C VAL A 305 -21.37 -15.44 8.09
N GLU A 306 -22.49 -15.04 8.70
CA GLU A 306 -22.57 -14.63 10.10
C GLU A 306 -22.05 -15.78 11.01
N LYS A 307 -20.92 -15.55 11.71
CA LYS A 307 -20.39 -16.52 12.68
C LYS A 307 -21.13 -16.39 14.01
N LYS A 308 -21.82 -17.43 14.45
CA LYS A 308 -22.49 -17.46 15.75
C LYS A 308 -21.65 -18.25 16.76
N SER A 309 -20.80 -17.58 17.53
CA SER A 309 -20.07 -18.21 18.63
C SER A 309 -20.39 -17.55 19.96
N ARG A 310 -21.51 -17.98 20.58
CA ARG A 310 -21.91 -17.55 21.93
C ARG A 310 -20.82 -17.85 22.97
N ALA A 311 -20.01 -18.90 22.76
CA ALA A 311 -18.90 -19.23 23.64
C ALA A 311 -17.80 -18.16 23.58
N LYS A 312 -17.47 -17.65 22.39
CA LYS A 312 -16.48 -16.59 22.19
C LYS A 312 -16.97 -15.29 22.84
N ALA A 313 -18.21 -14.86 22.57
CA ALA A 313 -18.80 -13.65 23.13
C ALA A 313 -18.78 -13.70 24.68
N ARG A 314 -19.12 -14.85 25.28
CA ARG A 314 -19.08 -15.05 26.74
C ARG A 314 -17.66 -14.92 27.32
N ILE A 315 -16.66 -15.47 26.66
CA ILE A 315 -15.24 -15.40 27.12
C ILE A 315 -14.78 -13.94 27.04
N ILE A 316 -15.04 -13.25 25.94
CA ILE A 316 -14.68 -11.85 25.75
C ILE A 316 -15.38 -10.95 26.74
N ALA A 317 -16.69 -11.16 26.95
CA ALA A 317 -17.46 -10.41 27.96
C ALA A 317 -16.84 -10.56 29.36
N GLY A 318 -16.45 -11.79 29.74
CA GLY A 318 -15.77 -12.04 30.99
C GLY A 318 -14.43 -11.30 31.11
N ALA A 319 -13.61 -11.33 30.06
CA ALA A 319 -12.33 -10.63 30.05
C ALA A 319 -12.49 -9.10 30.12
N ILE A 320 -13.43 -8.54 29.38
CA ILE A 320 -13.72 -7.09 29.44
C ILE A 320 -14.26 -6.69 30.81
N GLN A 321 -15.15 -7.50 31.40
CA GLN A 321 -15.71 -7.24 32.73
C GLN A 321 -14.60 -7.25 33.81
N GLU A 322 -13.65 -8.19 33.74
CA GLU A 322 -12.49 -8.25 34.64
C GLU A 322 -11.62 -6.98 34.50
N LEU A 323 -11.28 -6.58 33.27
CA LEU A 323 -10.51 -5.36 33.02
C LEU A 323 -11.21 -4.09 33.55
N ILE A 324 -12.53 -4.01 33.43
CA ILE A 324 -13.32 -2.90 33.98
C ILE A 324 -13.21 -2.90 35.51
N THR A 325 -13.43 -4.06 36.14
CA THR A 325 -13.42 -4.18 37.60
C THR A 325 -12.04 -3.86 38.21
N ASP A 326 -10.97 -4.19 37.50
CA ASP A 326 -9.57 -3.90 37.88
C ASP A 326 -9.11 -2.48 37.58
N SER A 327 -9.99 -1.61 37.13
CA SER A 327 -9.66 -0.23 36.73
C SER A 327 -10.20 0.78 37.74
N GLN A 328 -9.46 1.89 37.97
CA GLN A 328 -9.93 3.00 38.79
C GLN A 328 -11.07 3.77 38.10
N GLN A 329 -10.98 3.89 36.79
CA GLN A 329 -11.97 4.54 35.95
C GLN A 329 -11.89 4.00 34.53
N VAL A 330 -12.96 4.20 33.75
CA VAL A 330 -13.06 3.78 32.36
C VAL A 330 -13.37 4.99 31.48
N PHE A 331 -12.60 5.16 30.43
CA PHE A 331 -12.91 6.08 29.34
C PHE A 331 -13.41 5.30 28.13
N LEU A 332 -14.51 5.79 27.56
CA LEU A 332 -15.13 5.24 26.36
C LEU A 332 -15.02 6.28 25.26
N MET A 333 -14.46 5.92 24.13
CA MET A 333 -14.43 6.81 22.98
C MET A 333 -14.69 6.04 21.69
N GLY A 334 -15.15 6.74 20.67
CA GLY A 334 -15.30 6.19 19.33
C GLY A 334 -14.42 6.87 18.30
N HIS A 335 -14.95 7.04 17.11
CA HIS A 335 -14.31 7.81 16.05
C HIS A 335 -14.71 9.29 16.11
N ARG A 336 -13.83 10.18 15.60
CA ARG A 336 -14.19 11.60 15.41
C ARG A 336 -15.42 11.71 14.49
N PHE A 337 -16.28 12.69 14.72
CA PHE A 337 -17.60 12.77 14.12
C PHE A 337 -18.50 11.59 14.50
N GLY A 338 -18.45 11.20 15.80
CA GLY A 338 -19.18 10.06 16.33
C GLY A 338 -20.66 10.08 15.94
N ASP A 339 -21.11 8.99 15.34
CA ASP A 339 -22.50 8.77 14.96
C ASP A 339 -23.29 8.00 16.03
N LEU A 340 -24.50 7.59 15.72
CA LEU A 340 -25.34 6.87 16.69
C LEU A 340 -24.80 5.47 17.03
N ASP A 341 -24.00 4.82 16.19
CA ASP A 341 -23.38 3.54 16.55
C ASP A 341 -22.19 3.75 17.48
N SER A 342 -21.34 4.71 17.16
CA SER A 342 -20.17 5.07 17.96
C SER A 342 -20.55 5.57 19.36
N ILE A 343 -21.36 6.64 19.42
CA ILE A 343 -21.77 7.24 20.71
C ILE A 343 -22.77 6.35 21.44
N GLY A 344 -23.69 5.71 20.71
CA GLY A 344 -24.65 4.78 21.29
C GLY A 344 -24.00 3.56 21.92
N GLY A 345 -22.95 3.02 21.28
CA GLY A 345 -22.13 1.94 21.83
C GLY A 345 -21.42 2.35 23.11
N CYS A 346 -20.76 3.53 23.11
CA CYS A 346 -20.13 4.09 24.31
C CYS A 346 -21.14 4.28 25.45
N CYS A 347 -22.28 4.93 25.19
CA CYS A 347 -23.32 5.14 26.21
C CYS A 347 -23.90 3.83 26.74
N GLY A 348 -24.21 2.87 25.86
CA GLY A 348 -24.74 1.57 26.25
C GLY A 348 -23.79 0.80 27.18
N LEU A 349 -22.50 0.82 26.90
CA LEU A 349 -21.48 0.20 27.73
C LEU A 349 -21.30 0.97 29.06
N ALA A 350 -21.37 2.32 29.02
CA ALA A 350 -21.31 3.16 30.21
C ALA A 350 -22.40 2.79 31.22
N GLY A 351 -23.63 2.51 30.75
CA GLY A 351 -24.73 2.07 31.62
C GLY A 351 -24.39 0.81 32.43
N ALA A 352 -23.76 -0.17 31.79
CA ALA A 352 -23.32 -1.39 32.47
C ALA A 352 -22.18 -1.13 33.47
N ILE A 353 -21.21 -0.28 33.10
CA ILE A 353 -20.06 0.04 33.94
C ILE A 353 -20.49 0.82 35.19
N ARG A 354 -21.46 1.72 35.07
CA ARG A 354 -22.05 2.44 36.21
C ARG A 354 -22.70 1.48 37.21
N LEU A 355 -23.41 0.45 36.73
CA LEU A 355 -24.00 -0.58 37.59
C LEU A 355 -22.95 -1.43 38.32
N MET A 356 -21.73 -1.51 37.80
CA MET A 356 -20.59 -2.13 38.48
C MET A 356 -19.93 -1.21 39.53
N GLY A 357 -20.38 0.04 39.64
CA GLY A 357 -19.86 1.03 40.60
C GLY A 357 -18.50 1.63 40.21
N ILE A 358 -18.07 1.47 38.96
CA ILE A 358 -16.80 2.00 38.45
C ILE A 358 -17.06 3.37 37.78
N PRO A 359 -16.27 4.42 38.08
CA PRO A 359 -16.34 5.70 37.37
C PRO A 359 -16.13 5.51 35.86
N VAL A 360 -17.06 6.06 35.07
CA VAL A 360 -17.01 5.91 33.62
C VAL A 360 -17.43 7.19 32.93
N TYR A 361 -16.74 7.51 31.85
CA TYR A 361 -16.96 8.72 31.06
C TYR A 361 -16.87 8.40 29.56
N VAL A 362 -17.73 9.06 28.80
CA VAL A 362 -17.72 9.03 27.33
C VAL A 362 -16.96 10.27 26.84
N VAL A 363 -15.89 10.04 26.10
CA VAL A 363 -15.04 11.10 25.56
C VAL A 363 -15.52 11.48 24.17
N VAL A 364 -15.97 12.73 24.01
CA VAL A 364 -16.52 13.25 22.76
C VAL A 364 -16.30 14.76 22.63
N ASP A 365 -15.94 15.24 21.42
CA ASP A 365 -15.94 16.67 21.10
C ASP A 365 -17.40 17.11 20.79
N PRO A 366 -18.03 17.93 21.66
CA PRO A 366 -19.43 18.30 21.48
C PRO A 366 -19.69 19.13 20.22
N LYS A 367 -18.64 19.70 19.61
CA LYS A 367 -18.74 20.52 18.39
C LYS A 367 -18.62 19.73 17.10
N LYS A 368 -18.11 18.50 17.17
CA LYS A 368 -17.78 17.70 15.99
C LYS A 368 -18.57 16.40 15.85
N ASN A 369 -19.36 16.02 16.88
CA ASN A 369 -20.15 14.78 16.79
C ASN A 369 -21.38 14.94 15.89
N LEU A 370 -21.88 13.81 15.36
CA LEU A 370 -23.09 13.74 14.55
C LEU A 370 -24.31 13.26 15.35
N SER A 371 -24.15 13.02 16.66
CA SER A 371 -25.16 12.41 17.54
C SER A 371 -25.59 13.34 18.67
N GLN A 372 -25.64 14.63 18.39
CA GLN A 372 -25.96 15.65 19.42
C GLN A 372 -27.32 15.36 20.11
N GLN A 373 -28.34 14.94 19.36
CA GLN A 373 -29.64 14.60 19.92
C GLN A 373 -29.61 13.41 20.89
N LEU A 374 -28.69 12.45 20.64
CA LEU A 374 -28.50 11.32 21.55
C LEU A 374 -27.77 11.75 22.83
N ILE A 375 -26.77 12.63 22.71
CA ILE A 375 -26.05 13.20 23.87
C ILE A 375 -27.03 13.96 24.76
N GLU A 376 -27.82 14.86 24.17
CA GLU A 376 -28.84 15.64 24.88
C GLU A 376 -29.84 14.74 25.59
N LEU A 377 -30.34 13.69 24.92
CA LEU A 377 -31.24 12.71 25.53
C LEU A 377 -30.63 12.03 26.77
N VAL A 378 -29.37 11.65 26.69
CA VAL A 378 -28.65 11.00 27.79
C VAL A 378 -28.39 12.00 28.93
N GLU A 379 -27.96 13.22 28.63
CA GLU A 379 -27.74 14.28 29.62
C GLU A 379 -29.02 14.64 30.38
N ASP A 380 -30.17 14.72 29.68
CA ASP A 380 -31.47 15.04 30.27
C ASP A 380 -31.95 13.93 31.23
N GLU A 381 -31.71 12.66 30.89
CA GLU A 381 -32.20 11.52 31.68
C GLU A 381 -31.27 11.17 32.86
N ILE A 382 -29.93 11.32 32.69
CA ILE A 382 -28.91 10.78 33.62
C ILE A 382 -28.17 11.90 34.36
N GLY A 383 -28.16 13.12 33.80
CA GLY A 383 -27.37 14.24 34.29
C GLY A 383 -25.98 14.33 33.59
N GLY A 384 -25.49 15.56 33.47
CA GLY A 384 -24.37 15.95 32.59
C GLY A 384 -22.97 15.48 32.98
N GLU A 385 -22.80 14.51 33.89
CA GLU A 385 -21.48 14.06 34.35
C GLU A 385 -20.90 12.89 33.51
N LEU A 386 -21.60 12.42 32.49
CA LEU A 386 -21.14 11.29 31.70
C LEU A 386 -20.15 11.66 30.62
N PHE A 387 -20.27 12.84 30.03
CA PHE A 387 -19.49 13.27 28.88
C PHE A 387 -18.29 14.14 29.28
N LEU A 388 -17.11 13.84 28.73
CA LEU A 388 -15.90 14.64 28.84
C LEU A 388 -15.41 15.06 27.48
N THR A 389 -14.80 16.24 27.39
CA THR A 389 -14.02 16.59 26.20
C THR A 389 -12.71 15.82 26.20
N PRO A 390 -12.05 15.65 25.04
CA PRO A 390 -10.72 15.03 24.95
C PRO A 390 -9.70 15.66 25.91
N GLU A 391 -9.74 16.98 26.09
CA GLU A 391 -8.83 17.72 26.98
C GLU A 391 -9.10 17.37 28.46
N GLN A 392 -10.36 17.35 28.87
CA GLN A 392 -10.76 16.99 30.24
C GLN A 392 -10.38 15.53 30.58
N ALA A 393 -10.57 14.63 29.60
CA ALA A 393 -10.19 13.22 29.73
C ALA A 393 -8.67 13.06 29.92
N LEU A 394 -7.87 13.78 29.16
CA LEU A 394 -6.39 13.78 29.30
C LEU A 394 -5.94 14.31 30.66
N GLU A 395 -6.57 15.38 31.17
CA GLU A 395 -6.24 15.95 32.48
C GLU A 395 -6.58 15.00 33.64
N SER A 396 -7.66 14.22 33.53
CA SER A 396 -8.14 13.31 34.58
C SER A 396 -7.62 11.88 34.45
N MET A 397 -6.86 11.57 33.40
CA MET A 397 -6.35 10.23 33.13
C MET A 397 -5.29 9.79 34.14
N THR A 398 -5.33 8.52 34.54
CA THR A 398 -4.34 7.88 35.41
C THR A 398 -3.75 6.62 34.74
N ASP A 399 -2.67 6.10 35.32
CA ASP A 399 -2.05 4.85 34.86
C ASP A 399 -2.97 3.61 34.97
N GLU A 400 -4.00 3.68 35.80
CA GLU A 400 -5.00 2.62 36.02
C GLU A 400 -6.32 2.89 35.29
N THR A 401 -6.34 3.87 34.38
CA THR A 401 -7.46 4.14 33.49
C THR A 401 -7.52 3.09 32.39
N LEU A 402 -8.71 2.50 32.18
CA LEU A 402 -8.99 1.64 31.03
C LEU A 402 -9.60 2.49 29.91
N LEU A 403 -9.03 2.41 28.72
CA LEU A 403 -9.64 3.02 27.52
C LEU A 403 -10.34 1.92 26.71
N ILE A 404 -11.65 2.10 26.45
CA ILE A 404 -12.41 1.24 25.53
C ILE A 404 -12.77 2.05 24.30
N ILE A 405 -12.36 1.56 23.14
CA ILE A 405 -12.63 2.17 21.84
C ILE A 405 -13.77 1.38 21.20
N ALA A 406 -14.89 2.05 20.91
CA ALA A 406 -16.05 1.47 20.26
C ALA A 406 -16.20 1.99 18.82
N ASP A 407 -16.61 1.11 17.92
CA ASP A 407 -16.98 1.43 16.53
C ASP A 407 -15.83 1.96 15.66
N THR A 408 -14.61 1.77 16.09
CA THR A 408 -13.42 1.99 15.27
C THR A 408 -12.21 1.27 15.83
N HIS A 409 -11.31 0.88 14.96
CA HIS A 409 -9.98 0.41 15.28
C HIS A 409 -8.89 1.19 14.54
N ASN A 410 -9.28 2.17 13.71
CA ASN A 410 -8.38 2.96 12.90
C ASN A 410 -7.82 4.14 13.69
N LYS A 411 -6.50 4.16 13.89
CA LYS A 411 -5.78 5.22 14.61
C LYS A 411 -5.99 6.63 14.04
N ASP A 412 -6.20 6.74 12.72
CA ASP A 412 -6.32 8.04 12.03
C ASP A 412 -7.63 8.77 12.30
N ILE A 413 -8.67 8.04 12.74
CA ILE A 413 -10.01 8.59 12.93
C ILE A 413 -10.51 8.51 14.38
N LEU A 414 -9.65 8.15 15.33
CA LEU A 414 -10.00 8.17 16.75
C LEU A 414 -10.49 9.55 17.18
N GLU A 415 -11.41 9.59 18.14
CA GLU A 415 -11.88 10.84 18.75
C GLU A 415 -10.73 11.63 19.38
N SER A 416 -9.85 10.94 20.12
CA SER A 416 -8.60 11.51 20.65
C SER A 416 -7.42 10.54 20.45
N PRO A 417 -6.58 10.77 19.44
CA PRO A 417 -5.32 10.04 19.28
C PRO A 417 -4.38 10.23 20.47
N GLU A 418 -4.40 11.41 21.10
CA GLU A 418 -3.57 11.75 22.27
C GLU A 418 -3.95 10.87 23.47
N LEU A 419 -5.25 10.70 23.74
CA LEU A 419 -5.75 9.84 24.81
C LEU A 419 -5.37 8.38 24.57
N TYR A 420 -5.45 7.90 23.32
CA TYR A 420 -5.00 6.57 22.94
C TYR A 420 -3.49 6.37 23.20
N HIS A 421 -2.65 7.32 22.79
CA HIS A 421 -1.20 7.23 23.02
C HIS A 421 -0.80 7.27 24.49
N ALA A 422 -1.57 7.97 25.31
CA ALA A 422 -1.35 8.02 26.77
C ALA A 422 -1.86 6.77 27.49
N SER A 423 -2.76 5.99 26.87
CA SER A 423 -3.41 4.83 27.51
C SER A 423 -2.49 3.60 27.57
N LYS A 424 -2.38 3.00 28.76
CA LYS A 424 -1.61 1.75 28.96
C LYS A 424 -2.45 0.50 28.70
N ARG A 425 -3.76 0.55 28.92
CA ARG A 425 -4.70 -0.54 28.76
C ARG A 425 -5.81 -0.12 27.81
N VAL A 426 -5.88 -0.79 26.67
CA VAL A 426 -6.83 -0.46 25.60
C VAL A 426 -7.65 -1.69 25.23
N VAL A 427 -8.95 -1.52 25.10
CA VAL A 427 -9.89 -2.50 24.55
C VAL A 427 -10.49 -1.92 23.28
N VAL A 428 -10.64 -2.74 22.25
CA VAL A 428 -11.30 -2.35 21.00
C VAL A 428 -12.51 -3.25 20.77
N ILE A 429 -13.67 -2.64 20.43
CA ILE A 429 -14.90 -3.33 20.02
C ILE A 429 -15.35 -2.70 18.71
N ASP A 430 -15.20 -3.43 17.60
CA ASP A 430 -15.44 -2.85 16.28
C ASP A 430 -15.89 -3.88 15.24
N HIS A 431 -16.73 -3.44 14.30
CA HIS A 431 -17.26 -4.26 13.22
C HIS A 431 -16.78 -3.83 11.81
N HIS A 432 -16.00 -2.77 11.71
CA HIS A 432 -15.49 -2.29 10.43
C HIS A 432 -14.44 -3.26 9.85
N ARG A 433 -14.29 -3.27 8.53
CA ARG A 433 -13.22 -4.03 7.87
C ARG A 433 -11.84 -3.57 8.35
N LYS A 434 -10.99 -4.52 8.71
CA LYS A 434 -9.67 -4.22 9.30
C LYS A 434 -8.83 -3.33 8.38
N ASN A 435 -8.36 -2.22 8.93
CA ASN A 435 -7.48 -1.25 8.25
C ASN A 435 -6.01 -1.58 8.54
N VAL A 436 -5.10 -1.08 7.70
CA VAL A 436 -3.65 -1.23 7.88
C VAL A 436 -3.17 -0.47 9.13
N ASN A 437 -3.72 0.73 9.38
CA ASN A 437 -3.37 1.57 10.54
C ASN A 437 -4.33 1.32 11.71
N PHE A 438 -4.33 0.08 12.22
CA PHE A 438 -5.21 -0.30 13.33
C PHE A 438 -4.53 -0.19 14.70
N VAL A 439 -5.34 -0.15 15.76
CA VAL A 439 -4.88 -0.23 17.16
C VAL A 439 -4.27 -1.60 17.41
N ASP A 440 -2.95 -1.67 17.56
CA ASP A 440 -2.15 -2.90 17.63
C ASP A 440 -1.74 -3.31 19.05
N ASN A 441 -1.91 -2.44 20.05
CA ASN A 441 -1.55 -2.65 21.45
C ASN A 441 -2.77 -2.95 22.36
N ALA A 442 -3.94 -3.28 21.78
CA ALA A 442 -5.12 -3.60 22.57
C ALA A 442 -4.95 -4.90 23.35
N VAL A 443 -5.29 -4.87 24.66
CA VAL A 443 -5.32 -6.05 25.53
C VAL A 443 -6.44 -7.01 25.10
N VAL A 444 -7.59 -6.44 24.69
CA VAL A 444 -8.69 -7.18 24.06
C VAL A 444 -9.04 -6.49 22.75
N PHE A 445 -8.97 -7.23 21.65
CA PHE A 445 -9.36 -6.76 20.33
C PHE A 445 -10.56 -7.59 19.83
N HIS A 446 -11.78 -7.12 20.18
CA HIS A 446 -13.02 -7.76 19.77
C HIS A 446 -13.51 -7.15 18.46
N HIS A 447 -13.18 -7.84 17.38
CA HIS A 447 -13.44 -7.38 16.03
C HIS A 447 -14.25 -8.43 15.25
N GLU A 448 -15.43 -8.02 14.76
CA GLU A 448 -16.34 -8.90 14.01
C GLU A 448 -16.96 -8.19 12.79
N PRO A 449 -16.32 -8.27 11.62
CA PRO A 449 -16.76 -7.53 10.42
C PRO A 449 -18.11 -8.00 9.85
N TYR A 450 -18.68 -9.06 10.40
CA TYR A 450 -20.02 -9.57 10.05
C TYR A 450 -21.14 -9.05 10.96
N ALA A 451 -20.80 -8.47 12.10
CA ALA A 451 -21.78 -7.82 12.94
C ALA A 451 -22.38 -6.62 12.19
N SER A 452 -23.65 -6.34 12.45
CA SER A 452 -24.32 -5.20 11.80
C SER A 452 -23.77 -3.87 12.28
N SER A 453 -23.37 -3.79 13.56
CA SER A 453 -22.94 -2.58 14.24
C SER A 453 -22.13 -2.90 15.51
N ALA A 454 -21.37 -1.95 16.01
CA ALA A 454 -20.71 -2.05 17.31
C ALA A 454 -21.73 -2.14 18.45
N CYS A 455 -22.88 -1.46 18.33
CA CYS A 455 -23.99 -1.56 19.27
C CYS A 455 -24.57 -2.98 19.35
N GLU A 456 -24.67 -3.72 18.24
CA GLU A 456 -25.06 -5.14 18.26
C GLU A 456 -24.09 -5.95 19.10
N MET A 457 -22.78 -5.79 18.85
CA MET A 457 -21.73 -6.51 19.58
C MET A 457 -21.77 -6.21 21.08
N ILE A 458 -21.93 -4.94 21.45
CA ILE A 458 -22.04 -4.51 22.83
C ILE A 458 -23.33 -5.08 23.47
N ALA A 459 -24.46 -5.02 22.79
CA ALA A 459 -25.70 -5.61 23.28
C ALA A 459 -25.60 -7.14 23.51
N GLU A 460 -24.81 -7.84 22.67
CA GLU A 460 -24.51 -9.25 22.89
C GLU A 460 -23.62 -9.46 24.13
N LEU A 461 -22.55 -8.66 24.31
CA LEU A 461 -21.66 -8.74 25.48
C LEU A 461 -22.40 -8.49 26.79
N LEU A 462 -23.31 -7.50 26.81
CA LEU A 462 -24.11 -7.16 28.00
C LEU A 462 -24.97 -8.33 28.51
N GLN A 463 -25.39 -9.25 27.67
CA GLN A 463 -26.13 -10.45 28.08
C GLN A 463 -25.29 -11.41 28.94
N TYR A 464 -23.97 -11.30 28.89
CA TYR A 464 -23.03 -12.14 29.63
C TYR A 464 -22.37 -11.43 30.81
N PHE A 465 -22.55 -10.10 30.93
CA PHE A 465 -22.09 -9.36 32.10
C PHE A 465 -22.90 -9.77 33.32
N LYS A 466 -22.22 -9.95 34.45
CA LYS A 466 -22.86 -10.29 35.73
C LYS A 466 -23.32 -9.00 36.39
N LEU A 467 -24.46 -8.48 35.94
CA LEU A 467 -25.12 -7.30 36.51
C LEU A 467 -26.23 -7.73 37.45
N GLU A 468 -26.41 -7.01 38.57
CA GLU A 468 -27.50 -7.27 39.52
C GLU A 468 -28.85 -6.85 38.96
N GLU A 469 -28.85 -5.76 38.16
CA GLU A 469 -30.03 -5.20 37.50
C GLU A 469 -29.75 -4.96 36.00
N PRO A 470 -30.78 -4.92 35.14
CA PRO A 470 -30.60 -4.51 33.74
C PRO A 470 -30.21 -3.03 33.67
N VAL A 471 -29.49 -2.65 32.58
CA VAL A 471 -29.15 -1.25 32.32
C VAL A 471 -30.43 -0.43 32.12
N ASP A 472 -30.44 0.86 32.49
CA ASP A 472 -31.55 1.76 32.31
C ASP A 472 -31.97 1.86 30.85
N SER A 473 -33.29 2.12 30.62
CA SER A 473 -33.89 2.11 29.29
C SER A 473 -33.23 3.10 28.32
N VAL A 474 -32.71 4.23 28.81
CA VAL A 474 -32.02 5.22 27.97
C VAL A 474 -30.72 4.63 27.33
N TYR A 475 -29.97 3.81 28.07
CA TYR A 475 -28.79 3.14 27.50
C TYR A 475 -29.18 2.05 26.51
N ALA A 476 -30.31 1.37 26.73
CA ALA A 476 -30.87 0.44 25.76
C ALA A 476 -31.30 1.15 24.47
N ASP A 477 -31.87 2.37 24.59
CA ASP A 477 -32.18 3.21 23.44
C ASP A 477 -30.94 3.63 22.65
N CYS A 478 -29.87 3.99 23.35
CA CYS A 478 -28.59 4.31 22.72
C CYS A 478 -28.11 3.16 21.83
N LEU A 479 -28.07 1.94 22.37
CA LEU A 479 -27.66 0.75 21.61
C LEU A 479 -28.61 0.44 20.46
N LEU A 480 -29.90 0.55 20.66
CA LEU A 480 -30.89 0.31 19.60
C LEU A 480 -30.75 1.34 18.48
N SER A 481 -30.45 2.60 18.82
CA SER A 481 -30.23 3.66 17.82
C SER A 481 -29.05 3.37 16.89
N GLY A 482 -27.94 2.90 17.40
CA GLY A 482 -26.79 2.50 16.58
C GLY A 482 -27.11 1.32 15.67
N ILE A 483 -27.76 0.27 16.21
CA ILE A 483 -28.23 -0.86 15.38
C ILE A 483 -29.15 -0.36 14.25
N MET A 484 -30.10 0.53 14.54
CA MET A 484 -31.03 1.05 13.54
C MET A 484 -30.32 1.93 12.50
N LEU A 485 -29.28 2.68 12.87
CA LEU A 485 -28.48 3.48 11.95
C LEU A 485 -27.81 2.59 10.91
N ASP A 486 -27.00 1.65 11.37
CA ASP A 486 -26.13 0.83 10.52
C ASP A 486 -26.89 -0.20 9.68
N THR A 487 -28.00 -0.67 10.20
CA THR A 487 -28.89 -1.59 9.48
C THR A 487 -29.89 -0.89 8.57
N LYS A 488 -29.92 0.44 8.53
CA LYS A 488 -30.96 1.22 7.84
C LYS A 488 -32.36 0.73 8.24
N ASN A 489 -32.64 0.74 9.54
CA ASN A 489 -33.88 0.23 10.13
C ASN A 489 -34.13 -1.27 9.78
N PHE A 490 -33.14 -2.12 9.99
CA PHE A 490 -33.18 -3.57 9.76
C PHE A 490 -33.36 -3.99 8.29
N VAL A 491 -33.01 -3.13 7.34
CA VAL A 491 -33.04 -3.43 5.91
C VAL A 491 -31.71 -4.01 5.40
N MET A 492 -30.59 -3.49 5.91
CA MET A 492 -29.23 -3.86 5.44
C MET A 492 -28.44 -4.54 6.55
N ARG A 493 -27.51 -5.43 6.17
CA ARG A 493 -26.60 -6.12 7.11
C ARG A 493 -27.28 -6.75 8.31
N THR A 494 -28.57 -7.09 8.22
CA THR A 494 -29.37 -7.59 9.33
C THR A 494 -29.35 -9.11 9.33
N GLY A 495 -28.74 -9.69 10.34
CA GLY A 495 -28.69 -11.12 10.58
C GLY A 495 -29.60 -11.55 11.74
N VAL A 496 -29.56 -12.82 12.09
CA VAL A 496 -30.31 -13.36 13.24
C VAL A 496 -29.82 -12.71 14.54
N ARG A 497 -28.50 -12.49 14.69
CA ARG A 497 -27.90 -11.85 15.88
C ARG A 497 -28.42 -10.42 16.07
N THR A 498 -28.58 -9.67 14.97
CA THR A 498 -29.12 -8.31 15.01
C THR A 498 -30.54 -8.27 15.61
N PHE A 499 -31.41 -9.20 15.18
CA PHE A 499 -32.74 -9.32 15.77
C PHE A 499 -32.73 -9.82 17.22
N GLU A 500 -31.81 -10.76 17.58
CA GLU A 500 -31.62 -11.21 18.96
C GLU A 500 -31.18 -10.04 19.86
N ALA A 501 -30.22 -9.21 19.40
CA ALA A 501 -29.75 -8.01 20.11
C ALA A 501 -30.91 -6.99 20.28
N ALA A 502 -31.63 -6.68 19.21
CA ALA A 502 -32.77 -5.77 19.27
C ALA A 502 -33.90 -6.29 20.21
N ALA A 503 -34.20 -7.59 20.18
CA ALA A 503 -35.15 -8.22 21.09
C ALA A 503 -34.71 -8.13 22.55
N TYR A 504 -33.40 -8.35 22.82
CA TYR A 504 -32.81 -8.17 24.15
C TYR A 504 -32.97 -6.73 24.62
N LEU A 505 -32.56 -5.74 23.80
CA LEU A 505 -32.68 -4.32 24.14
C LEU A 505 -34.16 -3.91 24.40
N ARG A 506 -35.08 -4.41 23.59
CA ARG A 506 -36.52 -4.19 23.82
C ARG A 506 -37.01 -4.80 25.13
N LYS A 507 -36.52 -5.99 25.50
CA LYS A 507 -36.84 -6.67 26.75
C LYS A 507 -36.35 -5.87 27.97
N ILE A 508 -35.19 -5.21 27.90
CA ILE A 508 -34.67 -4.39 29.02
C ILE A 508 -35.18 -2.96 29.00
N GLY A 509 -36.14 -2.61 28.12
CA GLY A 509 -36.88 -1.37 28.19
C GLY A 509 -36.64 -0.36 27.08
N ALA A 510 -35.90 -0.68 26.04
CA ALA A 510 -35.72 0.25 24.91
C ALA A 510 -37.05 0.71 24.31
N ASP A 511 -37.21 2.02 24.07
CA ASP A 511 -38.38 2.62 23.48
C ASP A 511 -38.14 2.96 22.00
N THR A 512 -38.78 2.17 21.11
CA THR A 512 -38.64 2.33 19.66
C THR A 512 -39.16 3.66 19.14
N VAL A 513 -40.10 4.33 19.85
CA VAL A 513 -40.58 5.66 19.47
C VAL A 513 -39.55 6.72 19.81
N ARG A 514 -38.97 6.65 21.01
CA ARG A 514 -37.89 7.54 21.44
C ARG A 514 -36.66 7.40 20.53
N VAL A 515 -36.26 6.17 20.22
CA VAL A 515 -35.18 5.89 19.26
C VAL A 515 -35.52 6.45 17.88
N LYS A 516 -36.74 6.27 17.38
CA LYS A 516 -37.17 6.82 16.09
C LYS A 516 -37.03 8.35 16.02
N ASN A 517 -37.28 9.04 17.14
CA ASN A 517 -37.18 10.50 17.20
C ASN A 517 -35.72 10.99 17.03
N LEU A 518 -34.69 10.19 17.38
CA LEU A 518 -33.29 10.50 17.17
C LEU A 518 -32.90 10.62 15.68
N PHE A 519 -33.72 10.05 14.79
CA PHE A 519 -33.56 10.14 13.33
C PHE A 519 -34.38 11.27 12.71
N SER A 520 -35.05 12.09 13.53
CA SER A 520 -35.88 13.18 13.05
C SER A 520 -35.01 14.38 12.67
N GLY A 521 -35.13 14.85 11.45
CA GLY A 521 -34.46 16.04 10.96
C GLY A 521 -35.30 17.30 11.02
N SER A 522 -34.69 18.45 10.80
CA SER A 522 -35.40 19.72 10.69
C SER A 522 -36.33 19.76 9.45
N LEU A 523 -37.36 20.56 9.48
CA LEU A 523 -38.24 20.77 8.32
C LEU A 523 -37.47 21.30 7.10
N SER A 524 -36.44 22.13 7.33
CA SER A 524 -35.58 22.62 6.26
C SER A 524 -34.79 21.49 5.59
N ALA A 525 -34.11 20.62 6.37
CA ALA A 525 -33.42 19.44 5.85
C ALA A 525 -34.34 18.48 5.11
N TYR A 526 -35.57 18.28 5.62
CA TYR A 526 -36.59 17.47 4.94
C TYR A 526 -36.95 18.06 3.58
N LYS A 527 -37.20 19.39 3.50
CA LYS A 527 -37.50 20.07 2.23
C LYS A 527 -36.38 19.94 1.23
N SER A 528 -35.13 20.27 1.64
CA SER A 528 -33.96 20.16 0.77
C SER A 528 -33.75 18.74 0.25
N ARG A 529 -33.92 17.74 1.12
CA ARG A 529 -33.84 16.32 0.73
C ARG A 529 -34.90 15.95 -0.31
N THR A 530 -36.15 16.38 -0.07
CA THR A 530 -37.26 16.10 -0.99
C THR A 530 -37.06 16.78 -2.35
N GLU A 531 -36.50 17.99 -2.39
CA GLU A 531 -36.18 18.69 -3.63
C GLU A 531 -35.11 17.91 -4.43
N ILE A 532 -34.06 17.42 -3.76
CA ILE A 532 -33.04 16.59 -4.42
C ILE A 532 -33.66 15.31 -4.97
N VAL A 533 -34.45 14.59 -4.17
CA VAL A 533 -35.14 13.35 -4.59
C VAL A 533 -36.06 13.61 -5.78
N ALA A 534 -36.82 14.72 -5.76
CA ALA A 534 -37.74 15.08 -6.85
C ALA A 534 -37.02 15.45 -8.16
N SER A 535 -35.74 15.88 -8.10
CA SER A 535 -34.93 16.20 -9.27
C SER A 535 -34.27 14.97 -9.93
N ALA A 536 -34.47 13.78 -9.35
CA ALA A 536 -33.75 12.58 -9.78
C ALA A 536 -34.17 12.11 -11.18
N GLU A 537 -33.20 11.80 -12.00
CA GLU A 537 -33.35 11.08 -13.26
C GLU A 537 -33.12 9.58 -13.00
N ILE A 538 -34.06 8.76 -13.44
CA ILE A 538 -33.95 7.30 -13.31
C ILE A 538 -33.64 6.72 -14.69
N SER A 539 -32.52 6.01 -14.78
CA SER A 539 -32.12 5.29 -15.99
C SER A 539 -31.82 3.85 -15.62
N ASP A 540 -32.61 2.92 -16.14
CA ASP A 540 -32.54 1.48 -15.83
C ASP A 540 -32.68 1.22 -14.32
N VAL A 541 -31.59 0.82 -13.67
CA VAL A 541 -31.54 0.55 -12.21
C VAL A 541 -30.82 1.65 -11.40
N TYR A 542 -30.47 2.75 -12.05
CA TYR A 542 -29.72 3.86 -11.46
C TYR A 542 -30.61 5.09 -11.27
N ALA A 543 -30.50 5.74 -10.13
CA ALA A 543 -31.05 7.06 -9.88
C ALA A 543 -29.91 8.08 -9.73
N ILE A 544 -29.97 9.16 -10.49
CA ILE A 544 -28.96 10.23 -10.44
C ILE A 544 -29.70 11.55 -10.17
N ALA A 545 -29.34 12.22 -9.07
CA ALA A 545 -29.87 13.52 -8.71
C ALA A 545 -28.77 14.56 -8.57
N ILE A 546 -29.11 15.83 -8.81
CA ILE A 546 -28.22 16.96 -8.62
C ILE A 546 -28.85 17.86 -7.57
N ALA A 547 -28.11 18.15 -6.48
CA ALA A 547 -28.57 19.06 -5.46
C ALA A 547 -28.57 20.49 -5.98
N PRO A 548 -29.64 21.28 -5.71
CA PRO A 548 -29.67 22.70 -6.01
C PRO A 548 -28.49 23.46 -5.34
N PRO A 549 -27.95 24.52 -5.98
CA PRO A 549 -26.81 25.27 -5.43
C PRO A 549 -27.05 25.86 -4.05
N ASP A 550 -28.31 26.23 -3.73
CA ASP A 550 -28.70 26.89 -2.47
C ASP A 550 -29.12 25.87 -1.39
N THR A 551 -28.80 24.60 -1.56
CA THR A 551 -29.16 23.55 -0.60
C THR A 551 -28.42 23.76 0.72
N THR A 552 -29.20 24.00 1.81
CA THR A 552 -28.62 24.10 3.16
C THR A 552 -28.14 22.74 3.64
N ASP A 553 -26.98 22.71 4.32
CA ASP A 553 -26.38 21.49 4.86
C ASP A 553 -26.23 20.35 3.82
N VAL A 554 -25.89 20.70 2.58
CA VAL A 554 -25.85 19.78 1.44
C VAL A 554 -25.01 18.52 1.71
N ARG A 555 -23.93 18.62 2.49
CA ARG A 555 -23.08 17.49 2.86
C ARG A 555 -23.81 16.45 3.72
N LEU A 556 -24.77 16.87 4.51
CA LEU A 556 -25.62 15.99 5.32
C LEU A 556 -26.83 15.49 4.52
N VAL A 557 -27.44 16.37 3.76
CA VAL A 557 -28.72 16.10 3.06
C VAL A 557 -28.51 15.23 1.81
N ALA A 558 -27.42 15.42 1.06
CA ALA A 558 -27.16 14.67 -0.18
C ALA A 558 -26.99 13.15 0.04
N PRO A 559 -26.21 12.67 1.03
CA PRO A 559 -26.19 11.25 1.37
C PRO A 559 -27.56 10.69 1.77
N GLN A 560 -28.34 11.44 2.54
CA GLN A 560 -29.70 11.05 2.94
C GLN A 560 -30.66 10.98 1.74
N ALA A 561 -30.52 11.89 0.78
CA ALA A 561 -31.29 11.86 -0.46
C ALA A 561 -30.91 10.63 -1.30
N ALA A 562 -29.64 10.26 -1.36
CA ALA A 562 -29.20 9.03 -2.04
C ALA A 562 -29.77 7.76 -1.39
N ASP A 563 -29.83 7.72 -0.04
CA ASP A 563 -30.51 6.63 0.68
C ASP A 563 -32.03 6.60 0.37
N GLU A 564 -32.69 7.75 0.26
CA GLU A 564 -34.12 7.83 -0.03
C GLU A 564 -34.44 7.43 -1.48
N LEU A 565 -33.61 7.76 -2.44
CA LEU A 565 -33.71 7.33 -3.83
C LEU A 565 -33.72 5.81 -4.00
N LEU A 566 -33.04 5.07 -3.12
CA LEU A 566 -33.06 3.60 -3.13
C LEU A 566 -34.44 3.01 -2.77
N ASN A 567 -35.35 3.79 -2.13
CA ASN A 567 -36.70 3.34 -1.85
C ASN A 567 -37.62 3.40 -3.08
N ILE A 568 -37.15 3.97 -4.20
CA ILE A 568 -37.88 4.02 -5.46
C ILE A 568 -37.81 2.64 -6.14
N SER A 569 -38.96 2.15 -6.58
CA SER A 569 -39.07 0.84 -7.24
C SER A 569 -38.11 0.73 -8.43
N LYS A 570 -37.37 -0.39 -8.53
CA LYS A 570 -36.36 -0.73 -9.54
C LYS A 570 -35.00 -0.03 -9.37
N VAL A 571 -34.85 0.95 -8.49
CA VAL A 571 -33.55 1.57 -8.23
C VAL A 571 -32.70 0.63 -7.38
N GLU A 572 -31.51 0.26 -7.87
CA GLU A 572 -30.54 -0.58 -7.18
C GLU A 572 -29.30 0.21 -6.74
N ALA A 573 -29.01 1.34 -7.40
CA ALA A 573 -27.98 2.29 -6.98
C ALA A 573 -28.42 3.74 -7.21
N ALA A 574 -28.03 4.63 -6.30
CA ALA A 574 -28.37 6.05 -6.33
C ALA A 574 -27.12 6.90 -6.15
N PHE A 575 -27.05 7.99 -6.93
CA PHE A 575 -25.94 8.93 -6.94
C PHE A 575 -26.49 10.35 -6.80
N VAL A 576 -25.99 11.09 -5.82
CA VAL A 576 -26.33 12.50 -5.63
C VAL A 576 -25.08 13.35 -5.80
N LEU A 577 -25.10 14.23 -6.80
CA LEU A 577 -24.05 15.18 -7.09
C LEU A 577 -24.35 16.51 -6.41
N TYR A 578 -23.37 17.14 -5.81
CA TYR A 578 -23.51 18.43 -5.17
C TYR A 578 -22.19 19.22 -5.17
N GLU A 579 -22.31 20.53 -5.15
CA GLU A 579 -21.16 21.43 -5.07
C GLU A 579 -20.89 21.81 -3.61
N ALA A 580 -19.65 21.66 -3.18
CA ALA A 580 -19.21 22.08 -1.85
C ALA A 580 -17.71 22.43 -1.85
N ASN A 581 -17.33 23.63 -1.37
CA ASN A 581 -15.94 24.09 -1.27
C ASN A 581 -15.20 24.06 -2.62
N ASP A 582 -15.80 24.60 -3.67
CA ASP A 582 -15.27 24.65 -5.04
C ASP A 582 -14.93 23.25 -5.65
N MET A 583 -15.54 22.22 -5.12
CA MET A 583 -15.43 20.84 -5.60
C MET A 583 -16.81 20.23 -5.84
N ILE A 584 -16.90 19.35 -6.83
CA ILE A 584 -18.10 18.54 -7.01
C ILE A 584 -17.94 17.24 -6.25
N SER A 585 -18.83 17.03 -5.29
CA SER A 585 -18.90 15.79 -4.50
C SER A 585 -20.01 14.88 -5.03
N ILE A 586 -19.77 13.58 -5.02
CA ILE A 586 -20.76 12.57 -5.38
C ILE A 586 -20.94 11.61 -4.21
N SER A 587 -22.17 11.50 -3.71
CA SER A 587 -22.54 10.47 -2.74
C SER A 587 -23.22 9.32 -3.46
N ALA A 588 -22.72 8.11 -3.29
CA ALA A 588 -23.22 6.89 -3.91
C ALA A 588 -23.74 5.91 -2.88
N ARG A 589 -24.90 5.30 -3.17
CA ARG A 589 -25.58 4.31 -2.33
C ARG A 589 -26.09 3.14 -3.16
N SER A 590 -26.10 1.93 -2.59
CA SER A 590 -26.74 0.75 -3.21
C SER A 590 -27.19 -0.25 -2.16
N TYR A 591 -28.05 -1.20 -2.57
CA TYR A 591 -28.39 -2.38 -1.75
C TYR A 591 -27.36 -3.52 -1.85
N GLY A 592 -26.19 -3.27 -2.47
CA GLY A 592 -25.07 -4.22 -2.54
C GLY A 592 -25.08 -5.16 -3.76
N ARG A 593 -26.11 -5.10 -4.64
CA ARG A 593 -26.03 -5.77 -5.95
C ARG A 593 -25.08 -5.05 -6.89
N ILE A 594 -25.12 -3.72 -6.86
CA ILE A 594 -24.18 -2.86 -7.59
C ILE A 594 -23.12 -2.41 -6.61
N ASN A 595 -21.86 -2.64 -6.96
CA ASN A 595 -20.73 -2.20 -6.13
C ASN A 595 -20.40 -0.74 -6.44
N VAL A 596 -20.96 0.19 -5.65
CA VAL A 596 -20.72 1.63 -5.84
C VAL A 596 -19.28 2.04 -5.47
N GLN A 597 -18.57 1.25 -4.68
CA GLN A 597 -17.14 1.50 -4.38
C GLN A 597 -16.31 1.51 -5.65
N VAL A 598 -16.44 0.49 -6.51
CA VAL A 598 -15.66 0.37 -7.76
C VAL A 598 -15.94 1.57 -8.69
N ILE A 599 -17.21 2.00 -8.75
CA ILE A 599 -17.60 3.17 -9.56
C ILE A 599 -16.95 4.45 -9.01
N MET A 600 -16.94 4.63 -7.69
CA MET A 600 -16.32 5.81 -7.07
C MET A 600 -14.79 5.77 -7.12
N GLU A 601 -14.17 4.59 -7.02
CA GLU A 601 -12.72 4.41 -7.17
C GLU A 601 -12.24 4.77 -8.60
N ALA A 602 -13.02 4.44 -9.63
CA ALA A 602 -12.76 4.87 -11.00
C ALA A 602 -12.75 6.40 -11.17
N LEU A 603 -13.44 7.12 -10.26
CA LEU A 603 -13.47 8.59 -10.20
C LEU A 603 -12.50 9.17 -9.16
N GLY A 604 -11.57 8.38 -8.63
CA GLY A 604 -10.59 8.80 -7.62
C GLY A 604 -11.12 8.90 -6.19
N GLY A 605 -12.30 8.34 -5.94
CA GLY A 605 -12.93 8.27 -4.62
C GLY A 605 -12.72 6.92 -3.93
N GLY A 606 -13.66 6.56 -3.04
CA GLY A 606 -13.62 5.30 -2.33
C GLY A 606 -14.84 5.10 -1.43
N GLY A 607 -14.82 4.01 -0.67
CA GLY A 607 -15.91 3.68 0.27
C GLY A 607 -16.08 2.18 0.44
N HIS A 608 -17.32 1.76 0.55
CA HIS A 608 -17.75 0.36 0.66
C HIS A 608 -18.66 -0.03 -0.51
N GLN A 609 -18.89 -1.33 -0.67
CA GLN A 609 -19.75 -1.87 -1.73
C GLN A 609 -21.12 -1.18 -1.83
N SER A 610 -21.75 -0.82 -0.71
CA SER A 610 -23.08 -0.20 -0.64
C SER A 610 -23.05 1.30 -0.40
N MET A 611 -21.94 1.89 0.02
CA MET A 611 -21.80 3.31 0.34
C MET A 611 -20.40 3.79 -0.09
N ALA A 612 -20.35 4.75 -1.00
CA ALA A 612 -19.09 5.30 -1.47
C ALA A 612 -19.24 6.78 -1.82
N ALA A 613 -18.14 7.49 -1.96
CA ALA A 613 -18.14 8.89 -2.34
C ALA A 613 -16.88 9.24 -3.12
N THR A 614 -16.95 10.34 -3.89
CA THR A 614 -15.79 10.95 -4.53
C THR A 614 -15.89 12.47 -4.52
N GLN A 615 -14.77 13.13 -4.69
CA GLN A 615 -14.65 14.58 -4.83
C GLN A 615 -13.85 14.90 -6.08
N LEU A 616 -14.44 15.67 -6.98
CA LEU A 616 -13.86 16.06 -8.27
C LEU A 616 -13.52 17.55 -8.24
N THR A 617 -12.28 17.88 -8.60
CA THR A 617 -11.80 19.26 -8.70
C THR A 617 -11.71 19.70 -10.16
N GLY A 618 -11.90 21.00 -10.42
CA GLY A 618 -11.68 21.58 -11.75
C GLY A 618 -12.64 21.12 -12.84
N CYS A 619 -13.86 20.69 -12.48
CA CYS A 619 -14.90 20.32 -13.43
C CYS A 619 -16.25 20.92 -13.02
N SER A 620 -17.13 21.12 -14.00
CA SER A 620 -18.52 21.50 -13.77
C SER A 620 -19.35 20.28 -13.30
N ILE A 621 -20.52 20.55 -12.73
CA ILE A 621 -21.45 19.50 -12.28
C ILE A 621 -21.94 18.64 -13.46
N THR A 622 -22.05 19.23 -14.65
CA THR A 622 -22.43 18.52 -15.88
C THR A 622 -21.33 17.55 -16.32
N GLU A 623 -20.08 18.01 -16.34
CA GLU A 623 -18.92 17.15 -16.64
C GLU A 623 -18.74 16.03 -15.60
N ALA A 624 -19.02 16.32 -14.32
CA ALA A 624 -18.99 15.31 -13.27
C ALA A 624 -20.06 14.23 -13.49
N LYS A 625 -21.27 14.61 -13.93
CA LYS A 625 -22.34 13.68 -14.31
C LYS A 625 -21.95 12.81 -15.50
N GLU A 626 -21.33 13.39 -16.53
CA GLU A 626 -20.84 12.64 -17.71
C GLU A 626 -19.76 11.62 -17.32
N ARG A 627 -18.78 12.00 -16.48
CA ARG A 627 -17.77 11.09 -15.95
C ARG A 627 -18.38 9.97 -15.12
N LEU A 628 -19.40 10.26 -14.31
CA LEU A 628 -20.13 9.26 -13.54
C LEU A 628 -20.81 8.24 -14.47
N LEU A 629 -21.51 8.71 -15.52
CA LEU A 629 -22.16 7.83 -16.49
C LEU A 629 -21.16 6.93 -17.22
N GLN A 630 -20.00 7.46 -17.57
CA GLN A 630 -18.92 6.69 -18.17
C GLN A 630 -18.40 5.61 -17.20
N ALA A 631 -18.13 5.96 -15.94
CA ALA A 631 -17.67 5.02 -14.93
C ALA A 631 -18.69 3.89 -14.67
N ILE A 632 -19.99 4.20 -14.67
CA ILE A 632 -21.07 3.21 -14.57
C ILE A 632 -21.03 2.25 -15.77
N ALA A 633 -20.89 2.77 -17.02
CA ALA A 633 -20.85 1.96 -18.22
C ALA A 633 -19.61 1.04 -18.28
N GLU A 634 -18.46 1.49 -17.82
CA GLU A 634 -17.21 0.71 -17.74
C GLU A 634 -17.30 -0.42 -16.71
N THR A 635 -18.06 -0.21 -15.65
CA THR A 635 -18.23 -1.22 -14.57
C THR A 635 -19.22 -2.33 -14.92
N GLN A 636 -20.08 -2.12 -15.94
CA GLN A 636 -21.03 -3.12 -16.43
C GLN A 636 -20.44 -4.12 -17.44
N ASN A 637 -19.27 -3.82 -18.00
CA ASN A 637 -18.53 -4.69 -18.92
C ASN A 637 -17.47 -5.49 -18.15
#